data_3bffd65ff3273a949492d7af3f269491
#
_entry.id   3bffd65ff3273a949492d7af3f269491
#
_cell.length_a   1.000
_cell.length_b   1.000
_cell.length_c   1.000
_cell.angle_alpha   90.00
_cell.angle_beta   90.00
_cell.angle_gamma   90.00
#
_symmetry.space_group_name_H-M   'P 1'
#
loop_
_entity.id
_entity.type
_entity.pdbx_description
1 polymer ?
#
loop_
_entity_poly.entity_id
_entity_poly.type
_entity_poly.pdbx_seq_one_letter_code
_entity_poly.pdbx_strand_id
1 'polypeptide(L)'
;MEEESAYLYQLRINMIHRYFIQFFICLTMVFPIMAKTNDASIGMRIMKNATQIPSAYQFHAKTYAIDKTWSIESFMHSGTTFRMDNFPLSLTEQGSIQLELSPSVIDGSTEIMVGYTRIPAPDVRTYIGHIIGEPGSYILISYANGQLRGCIERADGNRISISPTDGSDDLHMLYDAEVVADLRKDAGTCMTDESAITIPTPDDLYKSLGKIETIKGNNLLELQIIVEATTEFFNGPGRKDSIRTAEFMIGLMNGVNTIYRKELNVNIIIPRLQIWTATTQDPYASVGNAPALLDEVQSRWGKLTTIKRDIVHCLDAVPNTGGLFVLGIANGIGNICSGTNSNAYSVSGIFKNGLAKIEDYMGDIVTIAHELGHNIGSYHTHNCQFWPPRGLDSCMTSGSAYRSRSNYSQEACFKNAPMTNPGSIMSYCHLTNPSRSVAFTFLPRVATYLRNYMETRSCIEPATQSTVRMIYPWGEQTFVVGTQTSIDWTSHRVTNVNIEFSTDGGTNWRTIFASRPAVTEANGTGSFLWTIPDSPTTKGRIRIVDASNNQVRDTSWADFTIAKATITLTTDLRSKKFGMKERIPLNWTKDLVDRVRIEFSSNNGSTWSLIRDSLSNTTFTVDIPDVESKNCFFRIVDVATGKLISQSAIFEIGKEQLTLLQPGNEDTLCLGKPYTITWSQSYMSNSKIFIEYRSIGQTTWKRISLLGHDADSSKFSWTMSNVTAGTYQFRTVYRQDTSLSTQPITVYISSDGSCATATSINEAELSSFSIYPNPTSDIMKVLPSHEICATPSIIIADNAGRIMLELLDTYIDAMNGIDISVKNLPIGSYFITLNCNDRRFTQSFTIQR
;
A
#
# COMPACT_ATOMS: atom_id res chain seq x y z
N MET A 1 -45.81 -60.04 33.35
CA MET A 1 -44.75 -59.26 34.02
C MET A 1 -43.41 -59.22 33.25
N GLU A 2 -43.11 -60.28 32.48
CA GLU A 2 -41.86 -60.24 31.65
C GLU A 2 -41.98 -59.44 30.31
N GLU A 3 -43.22 -59.48 29.71
CA GLU A 3 -43.45 -58.73 28.47
C GLU A 3 -43.51 -57.17 28.64
N GLU A 4 -44.01 -56.68 29.79
CA GLU A 4 -44.06 -55.28 30.10
C GLU A 4 -42.64 -54.71 30.40
N SER A 5 -41.75 -55.52 30.96
CA SER A 5 -40.33 -55.13 31.21
C SER A 5 -39.55 -55.03 29.93
N ALA A 6 -39.76 -55.85 28.93
CA ALA A 6 -39.12 -55.80 27.63
C ALA A 6 -39.57 -54.60 26.80
N TYR A 7 -40.85 -54.21 26.88
CA TYR A 7 -41.41 -53.06 26.18
C TYR A 7 -40.89 -51.70 26.75
N LEU A 8 -40.74 -51.61 28.09
CA LEU A 8 -40.22 -50.49 28.77
C LEU A 8 -38.70 -50.35 28.55
N TYR A 9 -37.99 -51.46 28.40
CA TYR A 9 -36.56 -51.45 28.05
C TYR A 9 -36.31 -50.97 26.60
N GLN A 10 -37.16 -51.41 25.66
CA GLN A 10 -37.14 -51.03 24.25
C GLN A 10 -37.52 -49.53 24.07
N LEU A 11 -38.49 -49.06 24.87
CA LEU A 11 -38.84 -47.62 24.89
C LEU A 11 -37.72 -46.75 25.48
N ARG A 12 -37.01 -47.23 26.51
CA ARG A 12 -35.85 -46.51 27.06
C ARG A 12 -34.70 -46.46 26.07
N ILE A 13 -34.39 -47.52 25.37
CA ILE A 13 -33.33 -47.54 24.34
C ILE A 13 -33.73 -46.64 23.17
N ASN A 14 -34.97 -46.62 22.72
CA ASN A 14 -35.41 -45.75 21.64
C ASN A 14 -35.47 -44.25 22.05
N MET A 15 -35.76 -43.95 23.31
CA MET A 15 -35.63 -42.57 23.83
C MET A 15 -34.17 -42.13 23.95
N ILE A 16 -33.29 -42.98 24.46
CA ILE A 16 -31.87 -42.68 24.54
C ILE A 16 -31.27 -42.51 23.14
N HIS A 17 -31.68 -43.35 22.16
CA HIS A 17 -31.22 -43.18 20.76
C HIS A 17 -31.79 -41.93 20.10
N ARG A 18 -33.03 -41.50 20.38
CA ARG A 18 -33.59 -40.25 19.89
C ARG A 18 -32.93 -39.02 20.54
N TYR A 19 -32.61 -39.09 21.86
CA TYR A 19 -31.88 -38.00 22.50
C TYR A 19 -30.41 -37.97 22.07
N PHE A 20 -29.77 -39.10 21.78
CA PHE A 20 -28.41 -39.13 21.24
C PHE A 20 -28.35 -38.63 19.78
N ILE A 21 -29.32 -38.96 18.95
CA ILE A 21 -29.41 -38.47 17.58
C ILE A 21 -29.78 -36.97 17.56
N GLN A 22 -30.67 -36.50 18.45
CA GLN A 22 -30.96 -35.09 18.58
C GLN A 22 -29.78 -34.31 19.21
N PHE A 23 -29.03 -34.92 20.14
CA PHE A 23 -27.81 -34.29 20.71
C PHE A 23 -26.64 -34.28 19.69
N PHE A 24 -26.53 -35.32 18.86
CA PHE A 24 -25.54 -35.32 17.76
C PHE A 24 -25.98 -34.42 16.59
N ILE A 25 -27.25 -34.29 16.30
CA ILE A 25 -27.77 -33.36 15.29
C ILE A 25 -27.67 -31.90 15.81
N CYS A 26 -27.88 -31.66 17.12
CA CYS A 26 -27.56 -30.36 17.71
C CYS A 26 -26.05 -30.09 17.88
N LEU A 27 -25.19 -31.12 18.06
CA LEU A 27 -23.74 -30.96 18.15
C LEU A 27 -23.05 -30.84 16.77
N THR A 28 -23.70 -31.28 15.69
CA THR A 28 -23.23 -31.08 14.32
C THR A 28 -23.82 -29.84 13.65
N MET A 29 -24.78 -29.14 14.31
CA MET A 29 -25.28 -27.83 13.90
C MET A 29 -24.77 -26.67 14.79
N VAL A 30 -23.88 -26.91 15.73
CA VAL A 30 -22.94 -25.91 16.17
C VAL A 30 -21.81 -25.94 15.15
N PHE A 31 -22.14 -25.58 13.91
CA PHE A 31 -21.15 -24.86 13.11
C PHE A 31 -20.60 -23.75 13.99
N PRO A 32 -19.30 -23.62 14.11
CA PRO A 32 -18.79 -22.33 14.53
C PRO A 32 -19.49 -21.35 13.60
N ILE A 33 -20.20 -20.39 14.15
CA ILE A 33 -20.32 -19.09 13.55
C ILE A 33 -18.86 -18.65 13.50
N MET A 34 -18.13 -19.12 12.49
CA MET A 34 -17.02 -18.38 11.97
C MET A 34 -17.68 -17.04 11.68
N ALA A 35 -17.28 -16.02 12.42
CA ALA A 35 -17.44 -14.68 11.97
C ALA A 35 -16.98 -14.75 10.51
N LYS A 36 -17.94 -14.70 9.57
CA LYS A 36 -17.63 -14.49 8.18
C LYS A 36 -16.83 -13.20 8.21
N THR A 37 -15.53 -13.30 8.06
CA THR A 37 -14.77 -12.18 7.56
C THR A 37 -15.54 -11.73 6.34
N ASN A 38 -15.97 -10.47 6.34
CA ASN A 38 -16.70 -9.88 5.22
C ASN A 38 -15.78 -9.72 4.00
N ASP A 39 -14.98 -10.72 3.69
CA ASP A 39 -14.18 -10.85 2.48
C ASP A 39 -15.08 -11.35 1.36
N ALA A 40 -15.92 -10.45 0.92
CA ALA A 40 -16.77 -10.71 -0.19
C ALA A 40 -16.12 -10.17 -1.45
N SER A 41 -15.67 -11.02 -2.33
CA SER A 41 -15.25 -10.62 -3.66
C SER A 41 -16.48 -10.46 -4.56
N ILE A 42 -16.93 -9.25 -4.81
CA ILE A 42 -17.88 -8.99 -5.88
C ILE A 42 -17.12 -9.03 -7.20
N GLY A 43 -17.28 -10.13 -7.94
CA GLY A 43 -16.71 -10.22 -9.28
C GLY A 43 -17.53 -9.43 -10.27
N MET A 44 -17.09 -8.26 -10.71
CA MET A 44 -17.61 -7.65 -11.94
C MET A 44 -16.97 -8.34 -13.13
N ARG A 45 -17.78 -8.97 -14.00
CA ARG A 45 -17.27 -9.64 -15.19
C ARG A 45 -17.25 -8.71 -16.37
N ILE A 46 -16.14 -8.71 -17.12
CA ILE A 46 -16.06 -8.02 -18.41
C ILE A 46 -16.97 -8.72 -19.41
N MET A 47 -17.94 -8.03 -19.94
CA MET A 47 -18.80 -8.55 -21.01
C MET A 47 -18.08 -8.46 -22.37
N LYS A 48 -17.89 -9.60 -23.04
CA LYS A 48 -17.21 -9.67 -24.34
C LYS A 48 -17.94 -8.99 -25.50
N ASN A 49 -19.24 -8.78 -25.39
CA ASN A 49 -20.10 -8.21 -26.45
C ASN A 49 -20.89 -7.03 -25.88
N ALA A 50 -20.23 -5.91 -25.60
CA ALA A 50 -20.92 -4.67 -25.28
C ALA A 50 -21.60 -4.13 -26.52
N THR A 51 -22.92 -4.09 -26.54
CA THR A 51 -23.70 -3.43 -27.58
C THR A 51 -23.40 -1.93 -27.60
N GLN A 52 -22.75 -1.49 -28.68
CA GLN A 52 -22.65 -0.12 -29.15
C GLN A 52 -22.30 0.96 -28.14
N ILE A 53 -21.05 0.96 -27.71
CA ILE A 53 -20.41 2.24 -27.35
C ILE A 53 -20.19 2.99 -28.69
N PRO A 54 -20.59 4.27 -28.81
CA PRO A 54 -20.29 5.07 -29.99
C PRO A 54 -18.81 4.96 -30.34
N SER A 55 -18.47 4.83 -31.60
CA SER A 55 -17.09 4.52 -32.07
C SER A 55 -16.04 5.51 -31.57
N ALA A 56 -16.41 6.75 -31.27
CA ALA A 56 -15.55 7.76 -30.70
C ALA A 56 -15.10 7.45 -29.23
N TYR A 57 -15.81 6.60 -28.52
CA TYR A 57 -15.56 6.33 -27.09
C TYR A 57 -15.16 4.87 -26.80
N GLN A 58 -15.04 4.01 -27.82
CA GLN A 58 -14.69 2.59 -27.65
C GLN A 58 -13.36 2.36 -26.94
N PHE A 59 -12.43 3.31 -27.04
CA PHE A 59 -11.13 3.24 -26.40
C PHE A 59 -11.12 3.73 -24.94
N HIS A 60 -12.18 4.42 -24.51
CA HIS A 60 -12.26 5.12 -23.21
C HIS A 60 -13.41 4.63 -22.32
N ALA A 61 -14.05 3.54 -22.66
CA ALA A 61 -15.13 2.96 -21.87
C ALA A 61 -15.17 1.45 -22.00
N LYS A 62 -15.59 0.77 -20.92
CA LYS A 62 -15.84 -0.66 -20.87
C LYS A 62 -17.18 -0.94 -20.22
N THR A 63 -17.84 -2.00 -20.67
CA THR A 63 -19.10 -2.47 -20.09
C THR A 63 -18.83 -3.67 -19.19
N TYR A 64 -19.45 -3.65 -18.01
CA TYR A 64 -19.38 -4.67 -16.99
C TYR A 64 -20.79 -5.12 -16.61
N ALA A 65 -20.96 -6.40 -16.32
CA ALA A 65 -22.16 -6.92 -15.67
C ALA A 65 -21.89 -7.19 -14.20
N ILE A 66 -22.86 -6.87 -13.37
CA ILE A 66 -22.84 -7.29 -11.96
C ILE A 66 -23.12 -8.79 -11.90
N ASP A 67 -22.27 -9.56 -11.22
CA ASP A 67 -22.44 -11.00 -11.10
C ASP A 67 -23.65 -11.32 -10.21
N LYS A 68 -24.71 -11.83 -10.82
CA LYS A 68 -25.98 -12.17 -10.15
C LYS A 68 -25.89 -13.35 -9.19
N THR A 69 -24.86 -14.17 -9.26
CA THR A 69 -24.64 -15.24 -8.26
C THR A 69 -24.32 -14.67 -6.89
N TRP A 70 -24.00 -13.42 -6.84
CA TRP A 70 -23.81 -12.58 -5.68
C TRP A 70 -24.97 -11.60 -5.60
N SER A 71 -25.85 -11.80 -4.64
CA SER A 71 -26.84 -10.79 -4.32
C SER A 71 -26.10 -9.59 -3.71
N ILE A 72 -25.77 -8.59 -4.56
CA ILE A 72 -25.31 -7.27 -4.10
C ILE A 72 -26.24 -6.78 -3.00
N GLU A 73 -27.53 -7.04 -3.12
CA GLU A 73 -28.54 -6.75 -2.10
C GLU A 73 -28.22 -7.37 -0.74
N SER A 74 -27.95 -8.66 -0.68
CA SER A 74 -27.59 -9.33 0.57
C SER A 74 -26.33 -8.78 1.19
N PHE A 75 -25.41 -8.34 0.35
CA PHE A 75 -24.14 -7.79 0.77
C PHE A 75 -24.25 -6.34 1.25
N MET A 76 -24.93 -5.49 0.48
CA MET A 76 -25.18 -4.10 0.83
C MET A 76 -26.05 -3.95 2.09
N HIS A 77 -26.83 -4.97 2.44
CA HIS A 77 -27.65 -5.02 3.67
C HIS A 77 -26.91 -5.63 4.87
N SER A 78 -25.74 -6.24 4.69
CA SER A 78 -25.06 -7.02 5.73
C SER A 78 -24.15 -6.23 6.67
N GLY A 79 -23.82 -4.96 6.37
CA GLY A 79 -22.91 -4.17 7.21
C GLY A 79 -22.73 -2.72 6.78
N THR A 80 -22.13 -1.93 7.66
CA THR A 80 -21.78 -0.53 7.39
C THR A 80 -20.45 -0.39 6.67
N THR A 81 -19.58 -1.39 6.74
CA THR A 81 -18.25 -1.42 6.11
C THR A 81 -18.01 -2.75 5.42
N PHE A 82 -17.38 -2.74 4.27
CA PHE A 82 -17.03 -3.97 3.54
C PHE A 82 -15.92 -3.74 2.51
N ARG A 83 -15.29 -4.85 2.11
CA ARG A 83 -14.28 -4.91 1.07
C ARG A 83 -14.87 -5.49 -0.21
N MET A 84 -14.51 -4.89 -1.36
CA MET A 84 -14.78 -5.45 -2.68
C MET A 84 -13.47 -5.77 -3.38
N ASP A 85 -13.29 -7.03 -3.76
CA ASP A 85 -12.13 -7.48 -4.55
C ASP A 85 -12.47 -7.53 -6.03
N ASN A 86 -11.45 -7.46 -6.88
CA ASN A 86 -11.59 -7.45 -8.34
C ASN A 86 -12.49 -6.32 -8.86
N PHE A 87 -12.58 -5.22 -8.12
CA PHE A 87 -13.30 -4.04 -8.57
C PHE A 87 -12.51 -3.35 -9.69
N PRO A 88 -13.17 -2.90 -10.77
CA PRO A 88 -12.47 -2.23 -11.86
C PRO A 88 -12.01 -0.83 -11.41
N LEU A 89 -10.70 -0.64 -11.34
CA LEU A 89 -10.05 0.60 -10.93
C LEU A 89 -9.66 1.49 -12.11
N SER A 90 -9.63 0.93 -13.31
CA SER A 90 -9.44 1.61 -14.58
C SER A 90 -9.97 0.74 -15.70
N LEU A 91 -9.86 1.20 -16.94
CA LEU A 91 -10.25 0.42 -18.11
C LEU A 91 -9.43 -0.87 -18.27
N THR A 92 -8.28 -0.97 -17.60
CA THR A 92 -7.33 -2.09 -17.74
C THR A 92 -6.97 -2.76 -16.42
N GLU A 93 -7.23 -2.11 -15.29
CA GLU A 93 -6.81 -2.54 -13.96
C GLU A 93 -8.00 -2.91 -13.09
N GLN A 94 -7.83 -3.94 -12.28
CA GLN A 94 -8.74 -4.33 -11.21
C GLN A 94 -7.98 -4.39 -9.89
N GLY A 95 -8.66 -4.11 -8.80
CA GLY A 95 -8.07 -4.14 -7.47
C GLY A 95 -9.10 -4.28 -6.38
N SER A 96 -8.67 -4.13 -5.17
CA SER A 96 -9.52 -4.20 -3.98
C SER A 96 -9.85 -2.80 -3.48
N ILE A 97 -11.10 -2.60 -3.10
CA ILE A 97 -11.58 -1.34 -2.52
C ILE A 97 -12.20 -1.60 -1.15
N GLN A 98 -12.06 -0.62 -0.28
CA GLN A 98 -12.72 -0.58 1.02
C GLN A 98 -13.80 0.47 1.00
N LEU A 99 -15.01 0.11 1.42
CA LEU A 99 -16.18 0.99 1.41
C LEU A 99 -16.81 1.09 2.79
N GLU A 100 -17.35 2.28 3.10
CA GLU A 100 -18.13 2.57 4.30
C GLU A 100 -19.44 3.25 3.91
N LEU A 101 -20.53 2.85 4.57
CA LEU A 101 -21.84 3.47 4.37
C LEU A 101 -21.83 4.93 4.81
N SER A 102 -22.13 5.84 3.90
CA SER A 102 -22.31 7.25 4.18
C SER A 102 -23.72 7.52 4.75
N PRO A 103 -23.87 8.50 5.65
CA PRO A 103 -25.20 8.91 6.08
C PRO A 103 -26.06 9.38 4.91
N SER A 104 -27.32 8.92 4.89
CA SER A 104 -28.31 9.34 3.89
C SER A 104 -28.78 10.76 4.14
N VAL A 105 -29.15 11.46 3.06
CA VAL A 105 -29.81 12.77 3.13
C VAL A 105 -31.30 12.69 3.45
N ILE A 106 -31.87 11.48 3.44
CA ILE A 106 -33.29 11.24 3.82
C ILE A 106 -33.36 10.45 5.11
N ASP A 107 -34.42 10.71 5.88
CA ASP A 107 -34.76 9.97 7.10
C ASP A 107 -36.26 9.67 7.16
N GLY A 108 -36.74 9.15 8.29
CA GLY A 108 -38.17 8.81 8.47
C GLY A 108 -39.14 10.01 8.38
N SER A 109 -38.67 11.23 8.46
CA SER A 109 -39.46 12.45 8.33
C SER A 109 -39.52 12.96 6.90
N THR A 110 -38.66 12.50 5.99
CA THR A 110 -38.61 12.96 4.59
C THR A 110 -39.91 12.63 3.85
N GLU A 111 -40.48 13.59 3.21
CA GLU A 111 -41.62 13.41 2.33
C GLU A 111 -41.19 13.31 0.87
N ILE A 112 -41.44 12.14 0.24
CA ILE A 112 -41.20 11.97 -1.20
C ILE A 112 -42.54 12.10 -1.92
N MET A 113 -42.65 13.11 -2.76
CA MET A 113 -43.88 13.50 -3.46
C MET A 113 -43.75 13.33 -4.96
N VAL A 114 -44.71 12.70 -5.58
CA VAL A 114 -44.88 12.64 -7.03
C VAL A 114 -46.15 13.45 -7.36
N GLY A 115 -45.94 14.64 -7.90
CA GLY A 115 -47.03 15.63 -7.95
C GLY A 115 -47.52 15.95 -6.52
N TYR A 116 -48.73 15.57 -6.25
CA TYR A 116 -49.37 15.77 -4.93
C TYR A 116 -49.55 14.47 -4.13
N THR A 117 -49.01 13.38 -4.62
CA THR A 117 -49.11 12.04 -3.96
C THR A 117 -47.81 11.67 -3.28
N ARG A 118 -47.88 11.28 -2.02
CA ARG A 118 -46.72 10.76 -1.28
C ARG A 118 -46.45 9.32 -1.69
N ILE A 119 -45.20 9.01 -1.93
CA ILE A 119 -44.70 7.63 -2.18
C ILE A 119 -43.75 7.18 -1.08
N PRO A 120 -43.56 5.86 -0.89
CA PRO A 120 -42.54 5.32 0.02
C PRO A 120 -41.14 5.77 -0.39
N ALA A 121 -40.24 5.95 0.61
CA ALA A 121 -38.85 6.23 0.36
C ALA A 121 -38.16 4.98 -0.19
N PRO A 122 -37.45 5.06 -1.32
CA PRO A 122 -36.65 3.93 -1.81
C PRO A 122 -35.39 3.72 -0.96
N ASP A 123 -34.88 2.50 -0.95
CA ASP A 123 -33.59 2.17 -0.30
C ASP A 123 -32.43 2.58 -1.23
N VAL A 124 -31.80 3.68 -0.92
CA VAL A 124 -30.61 4.17 -1.61
C VAL A 124 -29.46 4.20 -0.65
N ARG A 125 -28.42 3.48 -0.96
CA ARG A 125 -27.22 3.40 -0.14
C ARG A 125 -26.03 3.98 -0.85
N THR A 126 -25.36 4.91 -0.21
CA THR A 126 -24.17 5.55 -0.72
C THR A 126 -22.99 5.18 0.17
N TYR A 127 -21.93 4.78 -0.46
CA TYR A 127 -20.69 4.36 0.18
C TYR A 127 -19.56 5.27 -0.25
N ILE A 128 -18.69 5.58 0.70
CA ILE A 128 -17.42 6.24 0.46
C ILE A 128 -16.29 5.28 0.79
N GLY A 129 -15.15 5.47 0.18
CA GLY A 129 -14.01 4.58 0.45
C GLY A 129 -12.75 4.97 -0.26
N HIS A 130 -11.86 4.00 -0.36
CA HIS A 130 -10.56 4.17 -0.99
C HIS A 130 -10.11 2.85 -1.65
N ILE A 131 -9.11 2.95 -2.52
CA ILE A 131 -8.43 1.79 -3.10
C ILE A 131 -7.45 1.26 -2.08
N ILE A 132 -7.53 -0.04 -1.78
CA ILE A 132 -6.60 -0.70 -0.86
C ILE A 132 -5.19 -0.66 -1.44
N GLY A 133 -4.24 -0.14 -0.64
CA GLY A 133 -2.87 0.06 -1.07
C GLY A 133 -2.59 1.36 -1.82
N GLU A 134 -3.60 2.23 -2.01
CA GLU A 134 -3.45 3.54 -2.67
C GLU A 134 -3.93 4.67 -1.75
N PRO A 135 -3.11 5.12 -0.78
CA PRO A 135 -3.44 6.23 0.09
C PRO A 135 -3.68 7.51 -0.72
N GLY A 136 -4.77 8.23 -0.38
CA GLY A 136 -5.17 9.44 -1.10
C GLY A 136 -6.15 9.21 -2.24
N SER A 137 -6.48 7.96 -2.59
CA SER A 137 -7.61 7.68 -3.48
C SER A 137 -8.94 7.93 -2.77
N TYR A 138 -9.97 8.24 -3.56
CA TYR A 138 -11.32 8.47 -3.06
C TYR A 138 -12.34 7.74 -3.93
N ILE A 139 -13.29 7.08 -3.30
CA ILE A 139 -14.36 6.34 -3.97
C ILE A 139 -15.70 6.81 -3.42
N LEU A 140 -16.64 7.07 -4.33
CA LEU A 140 -18.03 7.30 -4.03
C LEU A 140 -18.89 6.37 -4.88
N ILE A 141 -19.71 5.55 -4.26
CA ILE A 141 -20.61 4.60 -4.93
C ILE A 141 -21.98 4.70 -4.32
N SER A 142 -23.00 4.94 -5.14
CA SER A 142 -24.41 4.82 -4.78
C SER A 142 -25.02 3.58 -5.40
N TYR A 143 -25.76 2.84 -4.60
CA TYR A 143 -26.48 1.65 -5.00
C TYR A 143 -27.97 1.79 -4.72
N ALA A 144 -28.78 1.49 -5.70
CA ALA A 144 -30.23 1.39 -5.58
C ALA A 144 -30.79 0.41 -6.60
N ASN A 145 -31.64 -0.50 -6.17
CA ASN A 145 -32.40 -1.41 -7.04
C ASN A 145 -31.56 -2.09 -8.16
N GLY A 146 -30.41 -2.65 -7.79
CA GLY A 146 -29.50 -3.32 -8.74
C GLY A 146 -28.60 -2.38 -9.54
N GLN A 147 -28.74 -1.08 -9.42
CA GLN A 147 -27.95 -0.11 -10.16
C GLN A 147 -26.85 0.50 -9.29
N LEU A 148 -25.64 0.53 -9.85
CA LEU A 148 -24.45 1.13 -9.28
C LEU A 148 -24.11 2.41 -10.03
N ARG A 149 -23.97 3.52 -9.31
CA ARG A 149 -23.43 4.79 -9.80
C ARG A 149 -22.30 5.23 -8.94
N GLY A 150 -21.24 5.73 -9.53
CA GLY A 150 -20.14 6.19 -8.70
C GLY A 150 -18.96 6.74 -9.47
N CYS A 151 -17.97 7.10 -8.70
CA CYS A 151 -16.69 7.56 -9.21
C CYS A 151 -15.54 7.09 -8.35
N ILE A 152 -14.40 6.95 -8.96
CA ILE A 152 -13.12 6.64 -8.36
C ILE A 152 -12.17 7.78 -8.72
N GLU A 153 -11.60 8.41 -7.72
CA GLU A 153 -10.51 9.36 -7.87
C GLU A 153 -9.24 8.69 -7.31
N ARG A 154 -8.26 8.52 -8.16
CA ARG A 154 -6.97 7.92 -7.80
C ARG A 154 -6.05 8.96 -7.16
N ALA A 155 -5.05 8.50 -6.42
CA ALA A 155 -4.07 9.38 -5.80
C ALA A 155 -3.25 10.20 -6.81
N ASP A 156 -3.13 9.73 -8.05
CA ASP A 156 -2.48 10.44 -9.16
C ASP A 156 -3.39 11.46 -9.87
N GLY A 157 -4.65 11.58 -9.43
CA GLY A 157 -5.66 12.47 -10.00
C GLY A 157 -6.46 11.89 -11.16
N ASN A 158 -6.19 10.65 -11.59
CA ASN A 158 -7.00 9.97 -12.58
C ASN A 158 -8.40 9.67 -12.03
N ARG A 159 -9.42 9.80 -12.86
CA ARG A 159 -10.82 9.67 -12.47
C ARG A 159 -11.59 8.79 -13.40
N ILE A 160 -12.41 7.96 -12.79
CA ILE A 160 -13.22 6.97 -13.47
C ILE A 160 -14.63 7.04 -12.91
N SER A 161 -15.60 7.04 -13.81
CA SER A 161 -17.01 6.98 -13.46
C SER A 161 -17.60 5.63 -13.81
N ILE A 162 -18.57 5.20 -13.01
CA ILE A 162 -19.39 4.02 -13.27
C ILE A 162 -20.85 4.41 -13.24
N SER A 163 -21.60 3.97 -14.25
CA SER A 163 -23.05 4.20 -14.33
C SER A 163 -23.76 3.05 -15.04
N PRO A 164 -25.06 2.86 -14.79
CA PRO A 164 -25.87 1.92 -15.55
C PRO A 164 -25.93 2.29 -17.04
N THR A 165 -25.95 1.30 -17.91
CA THR A 165 -26.20 1.54 -19.34
C THR A 165 -27.68 1.72 -19.63
N ASP A 166 -28.03 2.49 -20.71
CA ASP A 166 -29.40 2.55 -21.19
C ASP A 166 -29.84 1.16 -21.67
N GLY A 167 -31.00 0.72 -21.19
CA GLY A 167 -31.69 -0.49 -21.65
C GLY A 167 -31.36 -1.77 -20.88
N SER A 168 -30.49 -1.73 -19.87
CA SER A 168 -30.25 -2.87 -19.01
C SER A 168 -29.92 -2.44 -17.57
N ASP A 169 -30.65 -2.97 -16.59
CA ASP A 169 -30.37 -2.69 -15.18
C ASP A 169 -29.14 -3.46 -14.66
N ASP A 170 -28.68 -4.45 -15.40
CA ASP A 170 -27.56 -5.33 -15.01
C ASP A 170 -26.21 -4.88 -15.60
N LEU A 171 -26.26 -4.07 -16.65
CA LEU A 171 -25.05 -3.62 -17.33
C LEU A 171 -24.63 -2.23 -16.90
N HIS A 172 -23.37 -2.12 -16.55
CA HIS A 172 -22.74 -0.87 -16.12
C HIS A 172 -21.62 -0.49 -17.07
N MET A 173 -21.47 0.77 -17.34
CA MET A 173 -20.36 1.31 -18.10
C MET A 173 -19.35 1.94 -17.13
N LEU A 174 -18.11 1.55 -17.27
CA LEU A 174 -16.95 2.20 -16.68
C LEU A 174 -16.30 3.06 -17.74
N TYR A 175 -16.07 4.32 -17.46
CA TYR A 175 -15.49 5.27 -18.41
C TYR A 175 -14.60 6.29 -17.71
N ASP A 176 -13.63 6.77 -18.46
CA ASP A 176 -12.75 7.84 -18.02
C ASP A 176 -13.55 9.15 -17.91
N ALA A 177 -13.44 9.83 -16.76
CA ALA A 177 -14.16 11.09 -16.54
C ALA A 177 -13.73 12.21 -17.51
N GLU A 178 -12.53 12.14 -18.05
CA GLU A 178 -12.07 13.10 -19.07
C GLU A 178 -12.90 13.03 -20.35
N VAL A 179 -13.39 11.85 -20.71
CA VAL A 179 -14.26 11.66 -21.88
C VAL A 179 -15.56 12.44 -21.74
N VAL A 180 -16.11 12.46 -20.53
CA VAL A 180 -17.36 13.20 -20.26
C VAL A 180 -17.11 14.69 -20.17
N ALA A 181 -15.96 15.09 -19.62
CA ALA A 181 -15.52 16.48 -19.63
C ALA A 181 -15.43 17.03 -21.08
N ASP A 182 -14.92 16.24 -22.02
CA ASP A 182 -14.91 16.59 -23.43
C ASP A 182 -16.32 16.75 -24.03
N LEU A 183 -17.28 15.95 -23.59
CA LEU A 183 -18.68 16.08 -23.98
C LEU A 183 -19.35 17.32 -23.40
N ARG A 184 -18.87 17.79 -22.26
CA ARG A 184 -19.36 19.01 -21.60
C ARG A 184 -18.65 20.30 -22.03
N LYS A 185 -17.59 20.22 -22.84
CA LYS A 185 -16.84 21.43 -23.25
C LYS A 185 -17.69 22.51 -23.94
N ASP A 186 -18.77 22.09 -24.58
CA ASP A 186 -19.76 22.96 -25.20
C ASP A 186 -20.92 23.29 -24.25
N ALA A 187 -20.94 22.71 -23.03
CA ALA A 187 -21.89 23.07 -22.00
C ALA A 187 -21.55 24.45 -21.45
N GLY A 188 -22.60 25.21 -21.15
CA GLY A 188 -22.48 26.55 -20.61
C GLY A 188 -21.86 26.57 -19.23
N THR A 189 -21.57 27.75 -18.76
CA THR A 189 -21.06 28.02 -17.42
C THR A 189 -22.20 28.18 -16.43
N CYS A 190 -21.90 28.22 -15.12
CA CYS A 190 -22.78 28.79 -14.11
C CYS A 190 -23.07 30.26 -14.45
N MET A 191 -24.36 30.67 -14.32
CA MET A 191 -24.80 32.02 -14.60
C MET A 191 -25.13 32.85 -13.35
N THR A 192 -24.74 32.41 -12.18
CA THR A 192 -24.90 33.14 -10.92
C THR A 192 -24.25 34.54 -11.02
N ASP A 193 -24.99 35.58 -10.70
CA ASP A 193 -24.52 36.96 -10.79
C ASP A 193 -23.51 37.30 -9.71
N GLU A 194 -22.28 37.58 -10.11
CA GLU A 194 -21.16 38.01 -9.24
C GLU A 194 -20.79 39.50 -9.48
N SER A 195 -21.62 40.27 -10.15
CA SER A 195 -21.29 41.66 -10.52
C SER A 195 -21.11 42.59 -9.32
N ALA A 196 -21.64 42.23 -8.16
CA ALA A 196 -21.52 42.99 -6.92
C ALA A 196 -21.20 42.07 -5.74
N ILE A 197 -20.37 42.56 -4.81
CA ILE A 197 -20.11 41.86 -3.54
C ILE A 197 -21.26 42.21 -2.58
N THR A 198 -22.13 41.24 -2.33
CA THR A 198 -23.38 41.44 -1.55
C THR A 198 -23.28 40.93 -0.11
N ILE A 199 -22.20 40.19 0.21
CA ILE A 199 -21.93 39.60 1.52
C ILE A 199 -20.52 39.96 2.00
N PRO A 200 -20.20 39.83 3.28
CA PRO A 200 -18.87 40.11 3.81
C PRO A 200 -17.81 39.31 3.07
N THR A 201 -16.73 39.98 2.67
CA THR A 201 -15.56 39.27 2.16
C THR A 201 -14.93 38.39 3.26
N PRO A 202 -14.08 37.42 2.93
CA PRO A 202 -13.38 36.61 3.96
C PRO A 202 -12.70 37.47 5.02
N ASP A 203 -11.99 38.52 4.60
CA ASP A 203 -11.29 39.43 5.52
C ASP A 203 -12.25 40.17 6.45
N ASP A 204 -13.39 40.64 5.95
CA ASP A 204 -14.42 41.30 6.75
C ASP A 204 -15.11 40.35 7.70
N LEU A 205 -15.42 39.14 7.25
CA LEU A 205 -16.04 38.11 8.06
C LEU A 205 -15.13 37.72 9.22
N TYR A 206 -13.81 37.46 8.95
CA TYR A 206 -12.87 37.10 10.00
C TYR A 206 -12.61 38.22 11.00
N LYS A 207 -12.54 39.47 10.52
CA LYS A 207 -12.47 40.65 11.43
C LYS A 207 -13.68 40.70 12.35
N SER A 208 -14.89 40.50 11.80
CA SER A 208 -16.12 40.54 12.60
C SER A 208 -16.22 39.44 13.64
N LEU A 209 -15.66 38.26 13.32
CA LEU A 209 -15.62 37.11 14.21
C LEU A 209 -14.47 37.17 15.24
N GLY A 210 -13.56 38.15 15.12
CA GLY A 210 -12.37 38.24 15.98
C GLY A 210 -11.45 37.01 15.84
N LYS A 211 -11.37 36.43 14.66
CA LYS A 211 -10.73 35.11 14.41
C LYS A 211 -9.75 35.21 13.27
N ILE A 212 -8.73 34.36 13.33
CA ILE A 212 -7.84 34.05 12.21
C ILE A 212 -8.56 33.04 11.28
N GLU A 213 -8.16 33.01 10.03
CA GLU A 213 -8.67 32.14 8.96
C GLU A 213 -8.48 30.65 9.29
N THR A 214 -9.29 30.13 10.21
CA THR A 214 -9.30 28.71 10.59
C THR A 214 -10.73 28.19 10.60
N ILE A 215 -10.94 26.96 10.15
CA ILE A 215 -12.21 26.29 10.30
C ILE A 215 -12.49 26.21 11.81
N LYS A 216 -13.49 26.93 12.28
CA LYS A 216 -13.98 26.80 13.65
C LYS A 216 -15.32 26.07 13.65
N GLY A 217 -15.50 25.31 14.68
CA GLY A 217 -16.77 24.67 14.98
C GLY A 217 -16.70 23.17 14.79
N ASN A 218 -16.49 22.49 15.92
CA ASN A 218 -16.61 21.04 16.02
C ASN A 218 -18.05 20.57 15.82
N ASN A 219 -18.98 21.50 15.77
CA ASN A 219 -20.38 21.17 15.67
C ASN A 219 -20.71 20.79 14.23
N LEU A 220 -21.22 19.58 14.04
CA LEU A 220 -21.86 19.21 12.79
C LEU A 220 -23.06 20.14 12.58
N LEU A 221 -23.05 20.93 11.52
CA LEU A 221 -24.19 21.76 11.14
C LEU A 221 -25.16 20.95 10.30
N GLU A 222 -26.43 21.31 10.35
CA GLU A 222 -27.48 20.73 9.56
C GLU A 222 -28.01 21.73 8.56
N LEU A 223 -28.10 21.33 7.28
CA LEU A 223 -28.59 22.13 6.17
C LEU A 223 -29.82 21.44 5.55
N GLN A 224 -30.99 22.09 5.66
CA GLN A 224 -32.26 21.55 5.17
C GLN A 224 -32.53 21.99 3.73
N ILE A 225 -32.49 21.03 2.79
CA ILE A 225 -32.66 21.34 1.36
C ILE A 225 -33.92 20.64 0.84
N ILE A 226 -34.81 21.39 0.23
CA ILE A 226 -35.87 20.82 -0.61
C ILE A 226 -35.28 20.57 -1.99
N VAL A 227 -35.43 19.33 -2.49
CA VAL A 227 -34.97 18.96 -3.82
C VAL A 227 -36.17 18.67 -4.72
N GLU A 228 -36.20 19.30 -5.86
CA GLU A 228 -37.31 19.20 -6.82
C GLU A 228 -36.83 18.79 -8.19
N ALA A 229 -37.56 17.93 -8.88
CA ALA A 229 -37.26 17.47 -10.23
C ALA A 229 -38.36 17.88 -11.19
N THR A 230 -38.01 18.50 -12.33
CA THR A 230 -38.90 18.83 -13.40
C THR A 230 -39.43 17.59 -14.14
N THR A 231 -40.45 17.77 -14.96
CA THR A 231 -40.92 16.70 -15.88
C THR A 231 -39.84 16.29 -16.87
N GLU A 232 -38.94 17.18 -17.26
CA GLU A 232 -37.84 16.84 -18.18
C GLU A 232 -36.80 15.93 -17.48
N PHE A 233 -36.52 16.22 -16.22
CA PHE A 233 -35.65 15.31 -15.41
C PHE A 233 -36.31 13.93 -15.24
N PHE A 234 -37.61 13.88 -14.94
CA PHE A 234 -38.35 12.62 -14.83
C PHE A 234 -38.33 11.83 -16.16
N ASN A 235 -38.56 12.49 -17.29
CA ASN A 235 -38.58 11.87 -18.61
C ASN A 235 -37.17 11.42 -19.06
N GLY A 236 -36.15 12.13 -18.63
CA GLY A 236 -34.78 11.94 -18.99
C GLY A 236 -34.01 11.01 -18.01
N PRO A 237 -33.27 11.60 -17.06
CA PRO A 237 -32.50 10.85 -16.05
C PRO A 237 -33.36 9.89 -15.23
N GLY A 238 -34.60 10.27 -14.90
CA GLY A 238 -35.56 9.46 -14.18
C GLY A 238 -36.14 8.28 -14.94
N ARG A 239 -35.90 8.18 -16.27
CA ARG A 239 -36.39 7.09 -17.14
C ARG A 239 -37.88 6.86 -17.08
N LYS A 240 -38.67 7.92 -16.84
CA LYS A 240 -40.14 7.89 -16.71
C LYS A 240 -40.65 6.98 -15.59
N ASP A 241 -39.85 6.77 -14.56
CA ASP A 241 -40.20 5.97 -13.38
C ASP A 241 -39.99 6.81 -12.12
N SER A 242 -41.01 6.94 -11.29
CA SER A 242 -40.99 7.80 -10.10
C SER A 242 -40.04 7.27 -9.01
N ILE A 243 -39.93 5.95 -8.85
CA ILE A 243 -39.04 5.34 -7.86
C ILE A 243 -37.59 5.52 -8.32
N ARG A 244 -37.27 5.23 -9.58
CA ARG A 244 -35.94 5.45 -10.15
C ARG A 244 -35.53 6.93 -10.15
N THR A 245 -36.50 7.83 -10.36
CA THR A 245 -36.27 9.28 -10.25
C THR A 245 -35.84 9.61 -8.82
N ALA A 246 -36.59 9.13 -7.82
CA ALA A 246 -36.26 9.34 -6.42
C ALA A 246 -34.90 8.74 -6.05
N GLU A 247 -34.64 7.50 -6.49
CA GLU A 247 -33.34 6.81 -6.26
C GLU A 247 -32.17 7.63 -6.82
N PHE A 248 -32.30 8.14 -8.02
CA PHE A 248 -31.25 8.94 -8.65
C PHE A 248 -31.01 10.27 -7.94
N MET A 249 -32.10 11.00 -7.60
CA MET A 249 -32.04 12.25 -6.84
C MET A 249 -31.38 12.04 -5.46
N ILE A 250 -31.80 11.03 -4.72
CA ILE A 250 -31.21 10.70 -3.41
C ILE A 250 -29.74 10.33 -3.55
N GLY A 251 -29.38 9.52 -4.57
CA GLY A 251 -28.01 9.17 -4.85
C GLY A 251 -27.10 10.38 -5.11
N LEU A 252 -27.56 11.32 -5.96
CA LEU A 252 -26.85 12.58 -6.24
C LEU A 252 -26.65 13.38 -4.94
N MET A 253 -27.72 13.58 -4.18
CA MET A 253 -27.68 14.38 -2.96
C MET A 253 -26.87 13.71 -1.84
N ASN A 254 -26.86 12.39 -1.75
CA ASN A 254 -25.94 11.67 -0.87
C ASN A 254 -24.49 11.92 -1.26
N GLY A 255 -24.18 11.95 -2.57
CA GLY A 255 -22.85 12.32 -3.08
C GLY A 255 -22.46 13.74 -2.65
N VAL A 256 -23.34 14.70 -2.82
CA VAL A 256 -23.16 16.10 -2.35
C VAL A 256 -22.96 16.13 -0.83
N ASN A 257 -23.77 15.40 -0.07
CA ASN A 257 -23.66 15.33 1.38
C ASN A 257 -22.29 14.80 1.83
N THR A 258 -21.72 13.80 1.13
CA THR A 258 -20.39 13.29 1.47
C THR A 258 -19.31 14.37 1.35
N ILE A 259 -19.41 15.20 0.31
CA ILE A 259 -18.50 16.35 0.11
C ILE A 259 -18.69 17.37 1.25
N TYR A 260 -19.92 17.78 1.52
CA TYR A 260 -20.21 18.79 2.53
C TYR A 260 -19.84 18.33 3.94
N ARG A 261 -20.05 17.06 4.25
CA ARG A 261 -19.61 16.49 5.53
C ARG A 261 -18.10 16.47 5.67
N LYS A 262 -17.41 16.03 4.61
CA LYS A 262 -15.94 15.94 4.60
C LYS A 262 -15.28 17.32 4.67
N GLU A 263 -15.74 18.24 3.81
CA GLU A 263 -15.06 19.51 3.59
C GLU A 263 -15.52 20.62 4.57
N LEU A 264 -16.80 20.62 4.94
CA LEU A 264 -17.42 21.69 5.71
C LEU A 264 -17.94 21.25 7.09
N ASN A 265 -17.93 19.98 7.40
CA ASN A 265 -18.61 19.40 8.57
C ASN A 265 -20.10 19.80 8.62
N VAL A 266 -20.78 19.65 7.48
CA VAL A 266 -22.21 19.98 7.29
C VAL A 266 -22.95 18.73 6.84
N ASN A 267 -24.05 18.41 7.51
CA ASN A 267 -24.96 17.34 7.13
C ASN A 267 -26.16 17.92 6.37
N ILE A 268 -26.41 17.38 5.18
CA ILE A 268 -27.59 17.74 4.40
C ILE A 268 -28.74 16.82 4.77
N ILE A 269 -29.91 17.40 5.02
CA ILE A 269 -31.18 16.69 5.20
C ILE A 269 -32.19 17.21 4.16
N ILE A 270 -32.97 16.31 3.60
CA ILE A 270 -34.04 16.62 2.64
C ILE A 270 -35.38 16.45 3.33
N PRO A 271 -36.04 17.54 3.81
CA PRO A 271 -37.41 17.46 4.37
C PRO A 271 -38.43 17.02 3.33
N ARG A 272 -38.28 17.46 2.08
CA ARG A 272 -39.13 17.10 0.96
C ARG A 272 -38.36 16.92 -0.34
N LEU A 273 -38.62 15.79 -1.00
CA LEU A 273 -38.20 15.50 -2.37
C LEU A 273 -39.44 15.53 -3.26
N GLN A 274 -39.47 16.41 -4.26
CA GLN A 274 -40.61 16.64 -5.13
C GLN A 274 -40.33 16.21 -6.56
N ILE A 275 -41.19 15.42 -7.15
CA ILE A 275 -41.04 14.91 -8.54
C ILE A 275 -42.28 15.34 -9.33
N TRP A 276 -42.06 16.01 -10.46
CA TRP A 276 -43.11 16.32 -11.42
C TRP A 276 -43.06 15.36 -12.60
N THR A 277 -44.24 14.96 -13.06
CA THR A 277 -44.40 14.05 -14.21
C THR A 277 -45.39 14.64 -15.20
N ALA A 278 -45.41 14.15 -16.42
CA ALA A 278 -46.35 14.62 -17.44
C ALA A 278 -47.84 14.52 -17.03
N THR A 279 -48.15 13.60 -16.11
CA THR A 279 -49.53 13.39 -15.62
C THR A 279 -49.86 14.18 -14.35
N THR A 280 -48.85 14.78 -13.68
CA THR A 280 -49.04 15.47 -12.42
C THR A 280 -49.09 17.00 -12.55
N GLN A 281 -49.11 17.49 -13.77
CA GLN A 281 -49.18 18.92 -14.08
C GLN A 281 -47.97 19.68 -13.49
N ASP A 282 -46.82 19.57 -14.19
CA ASP A 282 -45.60 20.33 -13.87
C ASP A 282 -45.93 21.82 -13.77
N PRO A 283 -45.65 22.49 -12.64
CA PRO A 283 -45.96 23.92 -12.48
C PRO A 283 -45.03 24.83 -13.29
N TYR A 284 -43.99 24.28 -13.93
CA TYR A 284 -42.97 25.03 -14.61
C TYR A 284 -43.15 25.01 -16.13
N ALA A 285 -43.14 26.21 -16.73
CA ALA A 285 -43.23 26.38 -18.16
C ALA A 285 -41.87 26.53 -18.84
N SER A 286 -40.85 26.88 -18.07
CA SER A 286 -39.52 27.26 -18.58
C SER A 286 -38.47 26.14 -18.42
N VAL A 287 -38.90 24.88 -18.39
CA VAL A 287 -37.96 23.73 -18.36
C VAL A 287 -36.97 23.80 -19.53
N GLY A 288 -35.70 23.47 -19.26
CA GLY A 288 -34.61 23.63 -20.22
C GLY A 288 -34.02 25.04 -20.33
N ASN A 289 -34.58 26.02 -19.59
CA ASN A 289 -34.10 27.40 -19.52
C ASN A 289 -33.82 27.74 -18.06
N ALA A 290 -32.63 27.47 -17.56
CA ALA A 290 -32.30 27.56 -16.15
C ALA A 290 -32.55 28.92 -15.51
N PRO A 291 -32.26 30.10 -16.13
CA PRO A 291 -32.61 31.40 -15.56
C PRO A 291 -34.12 31.62 -15.38
N ALA A 292 -34.93 31.35 -16.41
CA ALA A 292 -36.37 31.49 -16.32
C ALA A 292 -37.00 30.46 -15.37
N LEU A 293 -36.49 29.22 -15.35
CA LEU A 293 -36.91 28.18 -14.41
C LEU A 293 -36.62 28.59 -12.96
N LEU A 294 -35.46 29.20 -12.69
CA LEU A 294 -35.11 29.70 -11.36
C LEU A 294 -36.11 30.72 -10.85
N ASP A 295 -36.54 31.65 -11.69
CA ASP A 295 -37.59 32.65 -11.33
C ASP A 295 -38.94 31.97 -11.01
N GLU A 296 -39.30 30.93 -11.76
CA GLU A 296 -40.55 30.17 -11.50
C GLU A 296 -40.44 29.37 -10.20
N VAL A 297 -39.29 28.71 -9.94
CA VAL A 297 -39.00 27.99 -8.68
C VAL A 297 -39.10 28.95 -7.50
N GLN A 298 -38.46 30.11 -7.58
CA GLN A 298 -38.52 31.14 -6.54
C GLN A 298 -39.95 31.63 -6.32
N SER A 299 -40.70 31.93 -7.40
CA SER A 299 -42.09 32.39 -7.32
C SER A 299 -43.01 31.37 -6.65
N ARG A 300 -42.81 30.09 -6.93
CA ARG A 300 -43.59 29.00 -6.36
C ARG A 300 -43.27 28.81 -4.88
N TRP A 301 -42.00 28.54 -4.59
CA TRP A 301 -41.58 28.20 -3.23
C TRP A 301 -41.59 29.36 -2.25
N GLY A 302 -41.48 30.59 -2.76
CA GLY A 302 -41.68 31.81 -1.96
C GLY A 302 -43.08 31.93 -1.34
N LYS A 303 -44.10 31.29 -1.95
CA LYS A 303 -45.48 31.22 -1.43
C LYS A 303 -45.68 30.06 -0.42
N LEU A 304 -44.81 29.07 -0.38
CA LEU A 304 -44.90 27.86 0.46
C LEU A 304 -44.10 28.04 1.77
N THR A 305 -44.61 28.91 2.65
CA THR A 305 -43.89 29.33 3.86
C THR A 305 -43.99 28.34 5.02
N THR A 306 -44.87 27.34 4.92
CA THR A 306 -45.10 26.35 6.00
C THR A 306 -44.07 25.21 6.02
N ILE A 307 -43.32 25.04 4.95
CA ILE A 307 -42.31 23.98 4.86
C ILE A 307 -40.93 24.56 5.21
N LYS A 308 -40.40 24.18 6.39
CA LYS A 308 -39.09 24.63 6.86
C LYS A 308 -37.99 24.16 5.91
N ARG A 309 -37.08 25.06 5.57
CA ARG A 309 -35.95 24.80 4.66
C ARG A 309 -34.92 25.92 4.71
N ASP A 310 -33.71 25.60 4.32
CA ASP A 310 -32.62 26.57 4.13
C ASP A 310 -32.40 26.88 2.64
N ILE A 311 -32.58 25.89 1.77
CA ILE A 311 -32.41 26.02 0.31
C ILE A 311 -33.53 25.24 -0.41
N VAL A 312 -33.91 25.69 -1.59
CA VAL A 312 -34.65 24.91 -2.59
C VAL A 312 -33.74 24.70 -3.81
N HIS A 313 -33.48 23.46 -4.16
CA HIS A 313 -32.68 23.11 -5.31
C HIS A 313 -33.50 22.33 -6.35
N CYS A 314 -33.58 22.85 -7.58
CA CYS A 314 -34.32 22.21 -8.65
C CYS A 314 -33.39 21.52 -9.63
N LEU A 315 -33.68 20.26 -9.91
CA LEU A 315 -32.99 19.44 -10.90
C LEU A 315 -33.77 19.44 -12.20
N ASP A 316 -33.15 19.91 -13.26
CA ASP A 316 -33.71 19.91 -14.62
C ASP A 316 -32.84 19.01 -15.54
N ALA A 317 -33.41 18.54 -16.65
CA ALA A 317 -32.61 17.84 -17.64
C ALA A 317 -32.10 18.83 -18.68
N VAL A 318 -30.81 18.73 -18.96
CA VAL A 318 -30.18 19.52 -20.01
C VAL A 318 -30.70 19.07 -21.40
N PRO A 319 -31.28 19.98 -22.21
CA PRO A 319 -31.75 19.63 -23.54
C PRO A 319 -30.59 19.23 -24.44
N ASN A 320 -30.76 18.14 -25.17
CA ASN A 320 -29.78 17.59 -26.09
C ASN A 320 -29.77 18.28 -27.47
N THR A 321 -29.80 19.60 -27.52
CA THR A 321 -30.04 20.37 -28.74
C THR A 321 -28.82 21.02 -29.37
N GLY A 322 -27.59 20.69 -28.83
CA GLY A 322 -26.32 21.17 -29.44
C GLY A 322 -26.09 22.68 -29.34
N GLY A 323 -26.64 23.33 -28.33
CA GLY A 323 -26.45 24.75 -28.04
C GLY A 323 -25.78 24.97 -26.68
N LEU A 324 -25.22 26.16 -26.46
CA LEU A 324 -24.77 26.60 -25.13
C LEU A 324 -25.96 26.57 -24.16
N PHE A 325 -25.86 25.76 -23.13
CA PHE A 325 -26.82 25.68 -22.05
C PHE A 325 -26.16 25.96 -20.70
N VAL A 326 -26.93 26.41 -19.76
CA VAL A 326 -26.49 26.74 -18.41
C VAL A 326 -26.46 25.47 -17.61
N LEU A 327 -25.27 25.10 -17.07
CA LEU A 327 -25.11 23.94 -16.19
C LEU A 327 -25.77 24.16 -14.84
N GLY A 328 -25.71 25.38 -14.32
CA GLY A 328 -26.33 25.71 -13.06
C GLY A 328 -26.48 27.23 -12.85
N ILE A 329 -27.34 27.59 -11.91
CA ILE A 329 -27.57 28.98 -11.52
C ILE A 329 -28.14 29.03 -10.09
N ALA A 330 -27.64 29.95 -9.25
CA ALA A 330 -28.24 30.32 -7.97
C ALA A 330 -28.82 31.73 -8.07
N ASN A 331 -29.91 32.01 -7.33
CA ASN A 331 -30.58 33.30 -7.35
C ASN A 331 -29.81 34.40 -6.59
N GLY A 332 -28.52 34.19 -6.32
CA GLY A 332 -27.62 35.09 -5.64
C GLY A 332 -26.72 34.35 -4.66
N ILE A 333 -25.79 35.08 -4.07
CA ILE A 333 -24.75 34.51 -3.24
C ILE A 333 -25.04 34.81 -1.76
N GLY A 334 -24.98 33.76 -0.91
CA GLY A 334 -25.16 33.86 0.54
C GLY A 334 -26.59 34.15 0.98
N ASN A 335 -27.58 33.77 0.19
CA ASN A 335 -29.01 34.04 0.45
C ASN A 335 -29.65 33.10 1.48
N ILE A 336 -28.89 32.12 2.04
CA ILE A 336 -29.42 31.30 3.14
C ILE A 336 -29.84 32.16 4.33
N CYS A 337 -30.91 31.75 5.01
CA CYS A 337 -31.51 32.47 6.14
C CYS A 337 -31.98 33.89 5.84
N SER A 338 -32.16 34.25 4.58
CA SER A 338 -32.76 35.53 4.23
C SER A 338 -34.29 35.41 4.15
N GLY A 339 -35.03 36.25 4.88
CA GLY A 339 -36.50 36.18 4.94
C GLY A 339 -37.04 35.04 5.82
N THR A 340 -38.36 34.83 5.75
CA THR A 340 -39.10 33.94 6.69
C THR A 340 -38.78 32.44 6.50
N ASN A 341 -38.36 32.04 5.33
CA ASN A 341 -38.03 30.66 4.96
C ASN A 341 -36.85 30.58 3.97
N SER A 342 -35.83 31.32 4.20
CA SER A 342 -34.67 31.46 3.32
C SER A 342 -35.00 31.72 1.84
N ASN A 343 -34.41 32.71 1.23
CA ASN A 343 -34.57 33.04 -0.19
C ASN A 343 -33.46 32.41 -1.06
N ALA A 344 -32.89 31.29 -0.61
CA ALA A 344 -31.85 30.59 -1.35
C ALA A 344 -32.49 29.58 -2.29
N TYR A 345 -32.37 29.84 -3.58
CA TYR A 345 -32.87 29.00 -4.65
C TYR A 345 -31.75 28.71 -5.66
N SER A 346 -31.74 27.51 -6.21
CA SER A 346 -30.81 27.16 -7.28
C SER A 346 -31.39 26.11 -8.21
N VAL A 347 -30.86 26.06 -9.43
CA VAL A 347 -31.18 25.07 -10.47
C VAL A 347 -29.90 24.44 -10.96
N SER A 348 -29.91 23.14 -11.11
CA SER A 348 -28.84 22.40 -11.81
C SER A 348 -29.39 21.62 -12.99
N GLY A 349 -28.76 21.81 -14.14
CA GLY A 349 -28.99 21.00 -15.32
C GLY A 349 -28.25 19.69 -15.26
N ILE A 350 -28.99 18.61 -15.08
CA ILE A 350 -28.44 17.25 -15.03
C ILE A 350 -28.20 16.76 -16.45
N PHE A 351 -26.98 16.27 -16.66
CA PHE A 351 -26.54 15.94 -17.98
C PHE A 351 -27.16 14.62 -18.48
N LYS A 352 -27.87 14.73 -19.60
CA LYS A 352 -28.37 13.59 -20.37
C LYS A 352 -27.79 13.61 -21.77
N ASN A 353 -26.72 12.84 -21.99
CA ASN A 353 -26.18 12.68 -23.33
C ASN A 353 -26.98 11.64 -24.13
N GLY A 354 -27.90 12.12 -24.96
CA GLY A 354 -28.69 11.26 -25.84
C GLY A 354 -27.87 10.52 -26.92
N LEU A 355 -26.68 11.02 -27.27
CA LEU A 355 -25.80 10.41 -28.28
C LEU A 355 -24.92 9.30 -27.68
N ALA A 356 -24.38 9.50 -26.49
CA ALA A 356 -23.44 8.57 -25.86
C ALA A 356 -24.11 7.63 -24.87
N LYS A 357 -25.36 7.90 -24.43
CA LYS A 357 -26.07 7.14 -23.39
C LYS A 357 -25.29 6.99 -22.09
N ILE A 358 -24.47 7.98 -21.75
CA ILE A 358 -23.60 8.04 -20.58
C ILE A 358 -24.21 9.03 -19.59
N GLU A 359 -24.37 8.60 -18.33
CA GLU A 359 -24.71 9.48 -17.21
C GLU A 359 -23.41 10.10 -16.69
N ASP A 360 -23.35 11.43 -16.53
CA ASP A 360 -22.20 12.05 -15.85
C ASP A 360 -22.49 12.27 -14.37
N TYR A 361 -22.61 11.18 -13.65
CA TYR A 361 -22.95 11.18 -12.22
C TYR A 361 -22.00 12.05 -11.38
N MET A 362 -20.71 12.02 -11.70
CA MET A 362 -19.68 12.79 -11.02
C MET A 362 -19.84 14.29 -11.28
N GLY A 363 -19.99 14.68 -12.55
CA GLY A 363 -20.15 16.08 -12.92
C GLY A 363 -21.46 16.68 -12.40
N ASP A 364 -22.52 15.88 -12.33
CA ASP A 364 -23.80 16.29 -11.78
C ASP A 364 -23.70 16.59 -10.27
N ILE A 365 -23.00 15.74 -9.49
CA ILE A 365 -22.71 15.98 -8.07
C ILE A 365 -21.92 17.28 -7.89
N VAL A 366 -20.88 17.50 -8.72
CA VAL A 366 -20.08 18.72 -8.66
C VAL A 366 -20.92 19.96 -8.98
N THR A 367 -21.77 19.87 -10.00
CA THR A 367 -22.67 21.01 -10.39
C THR A 367 -23.61 21.35 -9.25
N ILE A 368 -24.28 20.37 -8.64
CA ILE A 368 -25.17 20.60 -7.49
C ILE A 368 -24.39 21.21 -6.32
N ALA A 369 -23.24 20.64 -5.96
CA ALA A 369 -22.41 21.15 -4.88
C ALA A 369 -21.92 22.58 -5.13
N HIS A 370 -21.67 22.96 -6.39
CA HIS A 370 -21.28 24.29 -6.82
C HIS A 370 -22.42 25.31 -6.60
N GLU A 371 -23.62 25.03 -7.10
CA GLU A 371 -24.76 25.95 -6.96
C GLU A 371 -25.18 26.12 -5.50
N LEU A 372 -25.18 25.05 -4.72
CA LEU A 372 -25.37 25.13 -3.26
C LEU A 372 -24.27 25.97 -2.59
N GLY A 373 -23.03 25.87 -3.07
CA GLY A 373 -21.91 26.70 -2.63
C GLY A 373 -22.19 28.20 -2.78
N HIS A 374 -22.81 28.63 -3.91
CA HIS A 374 -23.26 30.00 -4.12
C HIS A 374 -24.37 30.38 -3.14
N ASN A 375 -25.40 29.54 -3.00
CA ASN A 375 -26.49 29.81 -2.05
C ASN A 375 -25.95 30.00 -0.63
N ILE A 376 -24.94 29.26 -0.21
CA ILE A 376 -24.32 29.40 1.11
C ILE A 376 -23.45 30.65 1.20
N GLY A 377 -22.70 31.01 0.15
CA GLY A 377 -21.97 32.29 0.18
C GLY A 377 -20.64 32.30 -0.60
N SER A 378 -20.32 31.27 -1.37
CA SER A 378 -19.10 31.31 -2.15
C SER A 378 -19.26 32.05 -3.47
N TYR A 379 -18.30 32.87 -3.78
CA TYR A 379 -18.02 33.35 -5.13
C TYR A 379 -17.11 32.34 -5.83
N HIS A 380 -17.05 32.42 -7.17
CA HIS A 380 -16.09 31.59 -7.92
C HIS A 380 -14.65 31.84 -7.45
N THR A 381 -13.81 30.84 -7.54
CA THR A 381 -12.41 30.87 -7.06
C THR A 381 -11.55 31.90 -7.80
N HIS A 382 -11.90 32.23 -9.04
CA HIS A 382 -11.20 33.27 -9.80
C HIS A 382 -11.65 34.70 -9.47
N ASN A 383 -12.72 34.92 -8.67
CA ASN A 383 -13.20 36.25 -8.28
C ASN A 383 -12.24 36.88 -7.27
N CYS A 384 -11.30 37.67 -7.77
CA CYS A 384 -10.26 38.27 -6.97
C CYS A 384 -10.70 39.48 -6.13
N GLN A 385 -11.87 40.03 -6.37
CA GLN A 385 -12.46 41.08 -5.51
C GLN A 385 -12.99 40.46 -4.21
N PHE A 386 -13.53 39.25 -4.30
CA PHE A 386 -13.99 38.51 -3.14
C PHE A 386 -12.89 37.78 -2.40
N TRP A 387 -11.86 37.30 -3.13
CA TRP A 387 -10.72 36.56 -2.59
C TRP A 387 -9.42 37.38 -2.60
N PRO A 388 -9.30 38.51 -1.88
CA PRO A 388 -8.07 39.30 -1.87
C PRO A 388 -6.91 38.51 -1.27
N PRO A 389 -5.63 38.80 -1.58
CA PRO A 389 -5.18 39.82 -2.53
C PRO A 389 -5.17 39.36 -3.99
N ARG A 390 -5.54 38.12 -4.28
CA ARG A 390 -5.62 37.52 -5.63
C ARG A 390 -6.69 36.44 -5.66
N GLY A 391 -7.21 36.12 -6.85
CA GLY A 391 -8.05 34.95 -7.05
C GLY A 391 -7.40 33.68 -6.52
N LEU A 392 -8.18 32.71 -6.09
CA LEU A 392 -7.69 31.42 -5.60
C LEU A 392 -7.21 30.54 -6.76
N ASP A 393 -7.77 30.73 -7.95
CA ASP A 393 -7.26 30.19 -9.21
C ASP A 393 -7.46 31.18 -10.37
N SER A 394 -6.85 30.88 -11.51
CA SER A 394 -6.97 31.64 -12.75
C SER A 394 -7.79 30.93 -13.83
N CYS A 395 -8.61 29.98 -13.44
CA CYS A 395 -9.39 29.17 -14.37
C CYS A 395 -10.63 29.89 -14.89
N MET A 396 -10.45 30.72 -15.91
CA MET A 396 -11.53 31.38 -16.63
C MET A 396 -11.22 31.40 -18.12
N THR A 397 -12.18 31.01 -18.96
CA THR A 397 -11.98 30.98 -20.41
C THR A 397 -12.20 32.35 -21.07
N SER A 398 -11.52 32.55 -22.19
CA SER A 398 -11.61 33.76 -22.99
C SER A 398 -12.95 33.97 -23.70
N GLY A 399 -13.80 32.95 -23.75
CA GLY A 399 -15.06 32.94 -24.51
C GLY A 399 -16.33 32.94 -23.68
N SER A 400 -16.22 32.92 -22.32
CA SER A 400 -17.44 32.95 -21.49
C SER A 400 -18.17 34.25 -21.60
N ALA A 401 -19.52 34.21 -21.54
CA ALA A 401 -20.40 35.39 -21.49
C ALA A 401 -20.02 36.35 -20.33
N TYR A 402 -19.25 35.91 -19.40
CA TYR A 402 -18.68 36.66 -18.28
C TYR A 402 -17.65 37.72 -18.70
N ARG A 403 -16.93 37.52 -19.81
CA ARG A 403 -15.97 38.54 -20.32
C ARG A 403 -16.59 39.84 -20.72
N SER A 404 -17.87 39.82 -21.11
CA SER A 404 -18.56 41.03 -21.51
C SER A 404 -19.00 41.90 -20.34
N ARG A 405 -19.04 41.36 -19.12
CA ARG A 405 -19.54 42.04 -17.91
C ARG A 405 -18.46 42.52 -16.96
N SER A 406 -17.29 41.96 -17.01
CA SER A 406 -16.21 42.36 -16.11
C SER A 406 -14.84 42.24 -16.78
N ASN A 407 -14.01 43.23 -16.61
CA ASN A 407 -12.61 43.23 -17.05
C ASN A 407 -11.74 42.31 -16.16
N TYR A 408 -12.31 41.31 -15.49
CA TYR A 408 -11.59 40.46 -14.52
C TYR A 408 -10.30 39.88 -15.08
N SER A 409 -10.28 39.40 -16.32
CA SER A 409 -9.09 38.84 -16.96
C SER A 409 -7.98 39.84 -17.16
N GLN A 410 -8.24 41.13 -17.05
CA GLN A 410 -7.27 42.21 -17.19
C GLN A 410 -6.73 42.68 -15.83
N GLU A 411 -7.40 42.32 -14.72
CA GLU A 411 -6.98 42.74 -13.39
C GLU A 411 -5.69 42.03 -12.96
N ALA A 412 -4.81 42.76 -12.30
CA ALA A 412 -3.54 42.20 -11.81
C ALA A 412 -3.75 41.08 -10.81
N CYS A 413 -4.81 41.11 -10.02
CA CYS A 413 -5.14 40.09 -9.04
C CYS A 413 -5.54 38.76 -9.68
N PHE A 414 -6.19 38.78 -10.85
CA PHE A 414 -6.48 37.56 -11.61
C PHE A 414 -5.24 37.00 -12.29
N LYS A 415 -4.43 37.86 -12.93
CA LYS A 415 -3.22 37.42 -13.61
C LYS A 415 -2.19 36.74 -12.69
N ASN A 416 -2.20 37.11 -11.40
CA ASN A 416 -1.30 36.56 -10.39
C ASN A 416 -1.89 35.34 -9.64
N ALA A 417 -3.10 34.91 -9.99
CA ALA A 417 -3.70 33.73 -9.40
C ALA A 417 -3.05 32.44 -9.93
N PRO A 418 -2.89 31.40 -9.12
CA PRO A 418 -2.35 30.13 -9.56
C PRO A 418 -3.31 29.43 -10.51
N MET A 419 -2.79 28.54 -11.35
CA MET A 419 -3.63 27.59 -12.07
C MET A 419 -3.67 26.29 -11.27
N THR A 420 -4.86 25.83 -10.87
CA THR A 420 -5.05 24.60 -10.13
C THR A 420 -5.35 23.43 -11.07
N ASN A 421 -4.79 22.28 -10.78
CA ASN A 421 -5.04 21.03 -11.49
C ASN A 421 -5.01 19.86 -10.50
N PRO A 422 -6.13 19.19 -10.26
CA PRO A 422 -7.47 19.48 -10.75
C PRO A 422 -8.04 20.78 -10.19
N GLY A 423 -9.13 21.29 -10.82
CA GLY A 423 -9.91 22.39 -10.27
C GLY A 423 -10.67 21.98 -9.02
N SER A 424 -11.17 22.95 -8.28
CA SER A 424 -12.07 22.73 -7.13
C SER A 424 -13.53 22.98 -7.49
N ILE A 425 -14.47 22.62 -6.61
CA ILE A 425 -15.91 22.71 -6.85
C ILE A 425 -16.35 24.12 -7.30
N MET A 426 -15.79 25.20 -6.76
CA MET A 426 -16.15 26.58 -7.14
C MET A 426 -15.28 27.13 -8.28
N SER A 427 -14.54 26.27 -9.04
CA SER A 427 -13.65 26.70 -10.12
C SER A 427 -14.24 26.42 -11.51
N TYR A 428 -13.70 27.11 -12.52
CA TYR A 428 -13.98 26.86 -13.93
C TYR A 428 -12.83 26.13 -14.64
N CYS A 429 -12.00 25.41 -13.92
CA CYS A 429 -10.82 24.75 -14.49
C CYS A 429 -11.17 23.72 -15.56
N HIS A 430 -12.34 23.10 -15.51
CA HIS A 430 -12.86 22.21 -16.54
C HIS A 430 -13.11 22.90 -17.90
N LEU A 431 -13.26 24.21 -17.91
CA LEU A 431 -13.47 25.00 -19.12
C LEU A 431 -12.16 25.52 -19.74
N THR A 432 -11.08 25.60 -18.98
CA THR A 432 -9.80 26.15 -19.45
C THR A 432 -8.91 25.11 -20.11
N ASN A 433 -9.06 23.84 -19.71
CA ASN A 433 -8.40 22.70 -20.31
C ASN A 433 -9.32 21.48 -20.16
N PRO A 434 -9.81 20.87 -21.25
CA PRO A 434 -10.73 19.74 -21.22
C PRO A 434 -10.20 18.53 -20.42
N SER A 435 -8.88 18.36 -20.35
CA SER A 435 -8.25 17.31 -19.54
C SER A 435 -8.20 17.61 -18.04
N ARG A 436 -8.67 18.79 -17.60
CA ARG A 436 -8.65 19.19 -16.19
C ARG A 436 -10.02 19.10 -15.59
N SER A 437 -10.30 18.01 -14.94
CA SER A 437 -11.52 17.78 -14.19
C SER A 437 -11.57 18.60 -12.88
N VAL A 438 -12.76 18.73 -12.29
CA VAL A 438 -12.97 19.34 -10.97
C VAL A 438 -12.93 18.24 -9.91
N ALA A 439 -12.15 18.42 -8.84
CA ALA A 439 -12.08 17.51 -7.70
C ALA A 439 -13.33 17.62 -6.81
N PHE A 440 -13.62 16.53 -6.08
CA PHE A 440 -14.65 16.53 -5.04
C PHE A 440 -14.21 17.27 -3.77
N THR A 441 -13.68 18.47 -3.93
CA THR A 441 -13.16 19.28 -2.84
C THR A 441 -13.34 20.75 -3.10
N PHE A 442 -13.55 21.51 -2.06
CA PHE A 442 -13.39 22.96 -2.08
C PHE A 442 -11.91 23.31 -1.84
N LEU A 443 -11.45 24.44 -2.38
CA LEU A 443 -10.16 24.96 -1.90
C LEU A 443 -10.28 25.28 -0.39
N PRO A 444 -9.22 25.07 0.38
CA PRO A 444 -9.27 25.23 1.85
C PRO A 444 -9.82 26.57 2.30
N ARG A 445 -9.50 27.64 1.60
CA ARG A 445 -10.00 28.99 1.91
C ARG A 445 -11.49 29.12 1.64
N VAL A 446 -12.01 28.48 0.59
CA VAL A 446 -13.45 28.41 0.28
C VAL A 446 -14.18 27.61 1.37
N ALA A 447 -13.69 26.43 1.69
CA ALA A 447 -14.28 25.58 2.72
C ALA A 447 -14.36 26.32 4.08
N THR A 448 -13.25 26.94 4.48
CA THR A 448 -13.17 27.72 5.71
C THR A 448 -14.20 28.88 5.71
N TYR A 449 -14.28 29.60 4.60
CA TYR A 449 -15.23 30.70 4.47
C TYR A 449 -16.68 30.23 4.56
N LEU A 450 -17.07 29.23 3.76
CA LEU A 450 -18.41 28.67 3.74
C LEU A 450 -18.84 28.20 5.13
N ARG A 451 -17.96 27.48 5.82
CA ARG A 451 -18.23 27.02 7.18
C ARG A 451 -18.44 28.15 8.16
N ASN A 452 -17.55 29.14 8.19
CA ASN A 452 -17.64 30.25 9.10
C ASN A 452 -18.87 31.16 8.78
N TYR A 453 -19.18 31.28 7.49
CA TYR A 453 -20.37 32.03 7.07
C TYR A 453 -21.66 31.38 7.56
N MET A 454 -21.81 30.06 7.39
CA MET A 454 -22.95 29.31 7.95
C MET A 454 -23.10 29.45 9.47
N GLU A 455 -21.98 29.45 10.21
CA GLU A 455 -22.01 29.65 11.68
C GLU A 455 -22.56 31.01 12.09
N THR A 456 -22.55 31.99 11.19
CA THR A 456 -23.18 33.31 11.44
C THR A 456 -24.67 33.34 11.13
N ARG A 457 -25.24 32.31 10.52
CA ARG A 457 -26.63 32.25 10.07
C ARG A 457 -27.54 31.66 11.12
N SER A 458 -28.63 32.37 11.40
CA SER A 458 -29.58 32.01 12.47
C SER A 458 -30.49 30.84 12.16
N CYS A 459 -30.62 30.45 10.87
CA CYS A 459 -31.43 29.31 10.47
C CYS A 459 -30.64 28.00 10.51
N ILE A 460 -29.32 28.08 10.49
CA ILE A 460 -28.45 26.89 10.51
C ILE A 460 -28.28 26.40 11.95
N GLU A 461 -28.78 25.23 12.20
CA GLU A 461 -28.75 24.62 13.53
C GLU A 461 -27.62 23.59 13.66
N PRO A 462 -27.01 23.49 14.84
CA PRO A 462 -26.14 22.34 15.13
C PRO A 462 -26.97 21.06 15.11
N ALA A 463 -26.43 20.01 14.53
CA ALA A 463 -27.03 18.67 14.62
C ALA A 463 -27.19 18.23 16.08
N THR A 464 -28.30 17.58 16.41
CA THR A 464 -28.69 17.31 17.80
C THR A 464 -27.91 16.19 18.49
N GLN A 465 -27.30 15.29 17.73
CA GLN A 465 -26.63 14.10 18.25
C GLN A 465 -25.11 14.30 18.45
N SER A 466 -24.58 13.76 19.56
CA SER A 466 -23.13 13.64 19.75
C SER A 466 -22.59 12.55 18.85
N THR A 467 -21.48 12.82 18.17
CA THR A 467 -20.83 11.86 17.29
C THR A 467 -19.31 11.92 17.42
N VAL A 468 -18.67 10.79 17.20
CA VAL A 468 -17.23 10.68 16.98
C VAL A 468 -17.02 9.87 15.72
N ARG A 469 -16.07 10.23 14.88
CA ARG A 469 -15.74 9.50 13.67
C ARG A 469 -14.23 9.35 13.51
N MET A 470 -13.78 8.13 13.33
CA MET A 470 -12.41 7.80 13.03
C MET A 470 -12.07 8.22 11.59
N ILE A 471 -10.95 8.92 11.42
CA ILE A 471 -10.40 9.25 10.11
C ILE A 471 -9.23 8.31 9.79
N TYR A 472 -8.33 8.12 10.75
CA TYR A 472 -7.12 7.32 10.59
C TYR A 472 -6.64 6.73 11.94
N PRO A 473 -6.17 5.48 11.99
CA PRO A 473 -6.08 4.52 10.88
C PRO A 473 -7.44 3.96 10.49
N TRP A 474 -7.64 3.71 9.19
CA TRP A 474 -8.90 3.11 8.72
C TRP A 474 -8.91 1.58 8.79
N GLY A 475 -7.73 0.91 8.84
CA GLY A 475 -7.55 -0.54 8.79
C GLY A 475 -6.71 -0.95 7.57
N GLU A 476 -6.28 -2.24 7.52
CA GLU A 476 -5.46 -2.83 6.46
C GLU A 476 -4.03 -2.27 6.32
N GLN A 477 -3.69 -1.20 7.04
CA GLN A 477 -2.31 -0.72 7.10
C GLN A 477 -1.41 -1.76 7.77
N THR A 478 -0.15 -1.76 7.38
CA THR A 478 0.90 -2.44 8.13
C THR A 478 1.77 -1.41 8.83
N PHE A 479 1.75 -1.44 10.15
CA PHE A 479 2.57 -0.61 11.02
C PHE A 479 3.78 -1.39 11.52
N VAL A 480 4.90 -0.71 11.59
CA VAL A 480 6.15 -1.30 12.08
C VAL A 480 6.34 -0.94 13.55
N VAL A 481 6.61 -1.95 14.38
CA VAL A 481 6.89 -1.76 15.81
C VAL A 481 7.94 -0.67 16.02
N GLY A 482 7.64 0.27 16.92
CA GLY A 482 8.53 1.37 17.31
C GLY A 482 8.53 2.60 16.39
N THR A 483 7.83 2.56 15.25
CA THR A 483 7.59 3.75 14.41
C THR A 483 6.45 4.58 14.99
N GLN A 484 6.24 5.77 14.45
CA GLN A 484 5.15 6.66 14.85
C GLN A 484 4.17 6.88 13.70
N THR A 485 2.89 6.97 14.06
CA THR A 485 1.81 7.34 13.14
C THR A 485 0.79 8.20 13.88
N SER A 486 -0.07 8.92 13.14
CA SER A 486 -1.18 9.65 13.76
C SER A 486 -2.39 8.73 14.00
N ILE A 487 -3.21 9.11 14.94
CA ILE A 487 -4.61 8.67 15.09
C ILE A 487 -5.44 9.92 14.96
N ASP A 488 -6.31 9.98 13.94
CA ASP A 488 -7.06 11.19 13.59
C ASP A 488 -8.57 10.92 13.60
N TRP A 489 -9.34 11.87 14.08
CA TRP A 489 -10.80 11.77 14.18
C TRP A 489 -11.50 13.12 14.03
N THR A 490 -12.80 13.09 13.72
CA THR A 490 -13.72 14.22 13.92
C THR A 490 -14.66 13.92 15.06
N SER A 491 -15.18 14.99 15.67
CA SER A 491 -16.17 14.86 16.74
C SER A 491 -17.17 16.00 16.71
N HIS A 492 -18.39 15.71 17.17
CA HIS A 492 -19.44 16.70 17.33
C HIS A 492 -20.05 16.57 18.73
N ARG A 493 -20.19 17.68 19.45
CA ARG A 493 -20.73 17.74 20.85
C ARG A 493 -20.04 16.77 21.81
N VAL A 494 -18.78 16.45 21.58
CA VAL A 494 -17.93 15.64 22.45
C VAL A 494 -16.80 16.53 22.98
N THR A 495 -16.64 16.60 24.28
CA THR A 495 -15.60 17.43 24.91
C THR A 495 -14.26 16.71 24.96
N ASN A 496 -14.27 15.46 25.39
CA ASN A 496 -13.06 14.63 25.52
C ASN A 496 -13.32 13.23 24.96
N VAL A 497 -12.27 12.60 24.45
CA VAL A 497 -12.30 11.24 23.95
C VAL A 497 -11.29 10.36 24.69
N ASN A 498 -11.60 9.09 24.77
CA ASN A 498 -10.65 8.03 25.07
C ASN A 498 -10.19 7.42 23.75
N ILE A 499 -8.89 7.14 23.64
CA ILE A 499 -8.30 6.42 22.50
C ILE A 499 -7.97 5.03 22.99
N GLU A 500 -8.49 4.03 22.32
CA GLU A 500 -8.34 2.64 22.73
C GLU A 500 -7.83 1.77 21.59
N PHE A 501 -7.03 0.78 21.95
CA PHE A 501 -6.37 -0.14 21.04
C PHE A 501 -6.72 -1.59 21.38
N SER A 502 -6.97 -2.38 20.35
CA SER A 502 -7.19 -3.83 20.41
C SER A 502 -6.17 -4.56 19.54
N THR A 503 -5.77 -5.75 19.96
CA THR A 503 -4.91 -6.67 19.20
C THR A 503 -5.64 -7.91 18.70
N ASP A 504 -6.95 -8.01 18.94
CA ASP A 504 -7.77 -9.20 18.72
C ASP A 504 -9.09 -8.90 17.96
N GLY A 505 -9.05 -7.93 17.06
CA GLY A 505 -10.20 -7.58 16.21
C GLY A 505 -11.31 -6.84 16.95
N GLY A 506 -11.00 -6.21 18.08
CA GLY A 506 -11.97 -5.45 18.87
C GLY A 506 -12.67 -6.25 19.95
N THR A 507 -12.22 -7.47 20.25
CA THR A 507 -12.78 -8.27 21.35
C THR A 507 -12.38 -7.67 22.70
N ASN A 508 -11.10 -7.35 22.89
CA ASN A 508 -10.57 -6.72 24.08
C ASN A 508 -9.93 -5.38 23.74
N TRP A 509 -10.16 -4.39 24.59
CA TRP A 509 -9.68 -3.03 24.39
C TRP A 509 -8.81 -2.58 25.58
N ARG A 510 -7.73 -1.89 25.27
CA ARG A 510 -6.93 -1.16 26.25
C ARG A 510 -6.86 0.31 25.91
N THR A 511 -7.05 1.17 26.88
CA THR A 511 -6.91 2.62 26.70
C THR A 511 -5.45 2.97 26.53
N ILE A 512 -5.10 3.63 25.42
CA ILE A 512 -3.77 4.20 25.17
C ILE A 512 -3.69 5.66 25.56
N PHE A 513 -4.82 6.37 25.55
CA PHE A 513 -4.95 7.71 26.10
C PHE A 513 -6.37 7.96 26.61
N ALA A 514 -6.50 8.47 27.84
CA ALA A 514 -7.78 8.77 28.46
C ALA A 514 -8.05 10.27 28.50
N SER A 515 -9.32 10.65 28.24
CA SER A 515 -9.83 12.02 28.43
C SER A 515 -9.02 13.09 27.68
N ARG A 516 -8.65 12.80 26.44
CA ARG A 516 -8.01 13.79 25.55
C ARG A 516 -9.08 14.76 25.02
N PRO A 517 -8.78 16.07 24.89
CA PRO A 517 -9.67 16.97 24.19
C PRO A 517 -10.06 16.43 22.82
N ALA A 518 -11.35 16.44 22.52
CA ALA A 518 -11.87 15.86 21.28
C ALA A 518 -11.42 16.64 20.04
N VAL A 519 -11.02 17.90 20.23
CA VAL A 519 -10.40 18.74 19.19
C VAL A 519 -9.03 19.17 19.66
N THR A 520 -8.04 18.89 18.82
CA THR A 520 -6.63 19.24 19.08
C THR A 520 -6.03 20.08 17.98
N GLU A 521 -6.67 20.08 16.79
CA GLU A 521 -6.18 20.77 15.60
C GLU A 521 -7.04 22.00 15.29
N ALA A 522 -6.42 22.98 14.66
CA ALA A 522 -7.09 24.25 14.31
C ALA A 522 -8.24 24.07 13.29
N ASN A 523 -8.24 23.00 12.52
CA ASN A 523 -9.29 22.67 11.56
C ASN A 523 -10.52 21.97 12.17
N GLY A 524 -10.55 21.81 13.50
CA GLY A 524 -11.67 21.17 14.20
C GLY A 524 -11.56 19.65 14.31
N THR A 525 -10.45 19.05 13.90
CA THR A 525 -10.19 17.61 14.07
C THR A 525 -9.44 17.33 15.36
N GLY A 526 -9.49 16.08 15.82
CA GLY A 526 -8.63 15.56 16.86
C GLY A 526 -7.51 14.74 16.23
N SER A 527 -6.31 14.84 16.77
CA SER A 527 -5.15 14.06 16.37
C SER A 527 -4.31 13.61 17.58
N PHE A 528 -3.71 12.44 17.48
CA PHE A 528 -2.83 11.87 18.50
C PHE A 528 -1.65 11.15 17.83
N LEU A 529 -0.43 11.57 18.12
CA LEU A 529 0.76 10.90 17.66
C LEU A 529 0.99 9.60 18.46
N TRP A 530 0.81 8.47 17.81
CA TRP A 530 0.90 7.14 18.39
C TRP A 530 2.20 6.45 18.04
N THR A 531 2.94 6.00 19.07
CA THR A 531 4.09 5.12 18.88
C THR A 531 3.59 3.68 18.82
N ILE A 532 3.89 2.97 17.75
CA ILE A 532 3.45 1.60 17.52
C ILE A 532 4.07 0.67 18.58
N PRO A 533 3.24 0.02 19.40
CA PRO A 533 3.74 -0.84 20.48
C PRO A 533 4.36 -2.13 19.96
N ASP A 534 5.23 -2.75 20.75
CA ASP A 534 5.72 -4.11 20.50
C ASP A 534 4.63 -5.13 20.84
N SER A 535 3.60 -5.17 20.00
CA SER A 535 2.44 -6.07 20.13
C SER A 535 2.04 -6.56 18.73
N PRO A 536 2.85 -7.41 18.09
CA PRO A 536 2.57 -7.91 16.75
C PRO A 536 1.19 -8.55 16.66
N THR A 537 0.43 -8.19 15.65
CA THR A 537 -0.92 -8.71 15.38
C THR A 537 -1.32 -8.45 13.94
N THR A 538 -2.18 -9.29 13.40
CA THR A 538 -2.89 -9.06 12.13
C THR A 538 -4.34 -8.61 12.36
N LYS A 539 -4.73 -8.37 13.62
CA LYS A 539 -6.07 -7.99 14.05
C LYS A 539 -6.06 -6.74 14.92
N GLY A 540 -5.18 -5.79 14.57
CA GLY A 540 -5.09 -4.51 15.28
C GLY A 540 -6.31 -3.63 14.97
N ARG A 541 -6.89 -2.99 16.00
CA ARG A 541 -7.93 -1.97 15.84
C ARG A 541 -7.72 -0.81 16.77
N ILE A 542 -8.11 0.38 16.30
CA ILE A 542 -8.24 1.58 17.14
C ILE A 542 -9.69 1.96 17.20
N ARG A 543 -10.13 2.46 18.36
CA ARG A 543 -11.41 3.16 18.49
C ARG A 543 -11.27 4.45 19.28
N ILE A 544 -12.09 5.41 18.91
CA ILE A 544 -12.29 6.65 19.63
C ILE A 544 -13.63 6.58 20.33
N VAL A 545 -13.67 6.93 21.61
CA VAL A 545 -14.85 6.82 22.46
C VAL A 545 -15.05 8.16 23.18
N ASP A 546 -16.27 8.70 23.19
CA ASP A 546 -16.61 9.85 24.05
C ASP A 546 -16.34 9.47 25.52
N ALA A 547 -15.49 10.24 26.20
CA ALA A 547 -15.12 9.98 27.57
C ALA A 547 -16.29 10.06 28.56
N SER A 548 -17.37 10.75 28.19
CA SER A 548 -18.59 10.91 29.02
C SER A 548 -19.69 9.90 28.65
N ASN A 549 -19.70 9.37 27.43
CA ASN A 549 -20.72 8.44 26.94
C ASN A 549 -20.10 7.36 26.04
N ASN A 550 -19.84 6.20 26.56
CA ASN A 550 -19.21 5.10 25.85
C ASN A 550 -20.04 4.50 24.68
N GLN A 551 -21.31 4.88 24.52
CA GLN A 551 -22.12 4.51 23.36
C GLN A 551 -21.77 5.35 22.14
N VAL A 552 -21.22 6.56 22.34
CA VAL A 552 -20.73 7.42 21.27
C VAL A 552 -19.29 7.07 20.99
N ARG A 553 -19.08 6.27 20.00
CA ARG A 553 -17.76 5.73 19.62
C ARG A 553 -17.71 5.36 18.15
N ASP A 554 -16.49 5.37 17.60
CA ASP A 554 -16.20 4.84 16.27
C ASP A 554 -14.88 4.09 16.27
N THR A 555 -14.76 3.10 15.38
CA THR A 555 -13.65 2.14 15.34
C THR A 555 -13.06 2.13 13.93
N SER A 556 -11.76 1.89 13.80
CA SER A 556 -11.13 1.65 12.50
C SER A 556 -11.90 0.59 11.71
N TRP A 557 -12.12 0.84 10.43
CA TRP A 557 -13.06 0.09 9.58
C TRP A 557 -12.67 -1.37 9.42
N ALA A 558 -11.38 -1.63 9.30
CA ALA A 558 -10.84 -2.97 9.20
C ALA A 558 -9.69 -3.19 10.19
N ASP A 559 -9.26 -4.44 10.31
CA ASP A 559 -8.08 -4.81 11.06
C ASP A 559 -6.83 -4.27 10.36
N PHE A 560 -5.86 -3.78 11.13
CA PHE A 560 -4.53 -3.44 10.64
C PHE A 560 -3.49 -4.42 11.21
N THR A 561 -2.35 -4.48 10.57
CA THR A 561 -1.24 -5.32 11.01
C THR A 561 -0.21 -4.50 11.78
N ILE A 562 0.27 -5.01 12.90
CA ILE A 562 1.50 -4.55 13.54
C ILE A 562 2.54 -5.65 13.36
N ALA A 563 3.63 -5.35 12.71
CA ALA A 563 4.69 -6.30 12.42
C ALA A 563 6.07 -5.80 12.86
N LYS A 564 6.97 -6.75 13.10
CA LYS A 564 8.38 -6.43 13.36
C LYS A 564 9.12 -6.40 12.04
N ALA A 565 9.83 -5.32 11.80
CA ALA A 565 10.77 -5.27 10.70
C ALA A 565 11.94 -6.24 10.93
N THR A 566 12.47 -6.80 9.86
CA THR A 566 13.61 -7.70 9.94
C THR A 566 14.69 -7.33 8.91
N ILE A 567 15.95 -7.51 9.30
CA ILE A 567 17.11 -7.48 8.41
C ILE A 567 17.97 -8.70 8.74
N THR A 568 18.40 -9.41 7.73
CA THR A 568 19.33 -10.54 7.91
C THR A 568 20.42 -10.47 6.86
N LEU A 569 21.66 -10.25 7.27
CA LEU A 569 22.84 -10.36 6.42
C LEU A 569 23.07 -11.84 6.11
N THR A 570 22.98 -12.20 4.83
CA THR A 570 23.04 -13.60 4.37
C THR A 570 24.42 -14.00 3.86
N THR A 571 25.30 -13.03 3.58
CA THR A 571 26.69 -13.32 3.20
C THR A 571 27.44 -13.91 4.40
N ASP A 572 27.90 -15.16 4.27
CA ASP A 572 28.71 -15.79 5.31
C ASP A 572 30.17 -15.36 5.20
N LEU A 573 30.62 -14.59 6.18
CA LEU A 573 31.98 -14.09 6.31
C LEU A 573 32.78 -14.84 7.38
N ARG A 574 32.22 -15.90 7.96
CA ARG A 574 32.84 -16.65 9.05
C ARG A 574 34.21 -17.16 8.66
N SER A 575 35.22 -16.77 9.44
CA SER A 575 36.63 -17.18 9.23
C SER A 575 37.21 -16.87 7.85
N LYS A 576 36.57 -16.00 7.09
CA LYS A 576 37.10 -15.53 5.82
C LYS A 576 38.28 -14.59 6.03
N LYS A 577 39.20 -14.61 5.06
CA LYS A 577 40.40 -13.76 5.03
C LYS A 577 40.43 -13.05 3.69
N PHE A 578 40.41 -11.74 3.72
CA PHE A 578 40.40 -10.92 2.53
C PHE A 578 41.65 -10.08 2.42
N GLY A 579 42.09 -9.83 1.21
CA GLY A 579 43.10 -8.81 0.89
C GLY A 579 42.51 -7.41 1.03
N MET A 580 43.40 -6.45 1.19
CA MET A 580 43.02 -5.03 1.19
C MET A 580 42.50 -4.63 -0.20
N LYS A 581 41.39 -3.85 -0.22
CA LYS A 581 40.71 -3.40 -1.48
C LYS A 581 40.10 -4.52 -2.32
N GLU A 582 40.06 -5.74 -1.84
CA GLU A 582 39.29 -6.82 -2.47
C GLU A 582 37.81 -6.47 -2.55
N ARG A 583 37.11 -6.96 -3.58
CA ARG A 583 35.68 -6.66 -3.79
C ARG A 583 34.84 -7.87 -3.47
N ILE A 584 33.90 -7.71 -2.55
CA ILE A 584 32.98 -8.77 -2.17
C ILE A 584 31.52 -8.32 -2.25
N PRO A 585 30.61 -9.17 -2.69
CA PRO A 585 29.19 -8.90 -2.60
C PRO A 585 28.68 -9.16 -1.16
N LEU A 586 28.03 -8.18 -0.56
CA LEU A 586 27.22 -8.35 0.62
C LEU A 586 25.77 -8.51 0.19
N ASN A 587 25.13 -9.58 0.62
CA ASN A 587 23.73 -9.90 0.37
C ASN A 587 22.98 -9.95 1.70
N TRP A 588 21.78 -9.45 1.70
CA TRP A 588 20.90 -9.49 2.86
C TRP A 588 19.45 -9.65 2.45
N THR A 589 18.62 -10.09 3.37
CA THR A 589 17.17 -10.01 3.25
C THR A 589 16.66 -8.92 4.16
N LYS A 590 15.56 -8.29 3.79
CA LYS A 590 14.87 -7.31 4.60
C LYS A 590 13.36 -7.45 4.40
N ASP A 591 12.62 -7.24 5.47
CA ASP A 591 11.17 -7.17 5.45
C ASP A 591 10.73 -5.95 6.26
N LEU A 592 9.80 -5.18 5.72
CA LEU A 592 9.31 -3.92 6.29
C LEU A 592 10.41 -2.87 6.59
N VAL A 593 11.48 -2.91 5.83
CA VAL A 593 12.58 -1.94 5.88
C VAL A 593 12.76 -1.34 4.50
N ASP A 594 12.57 -0.03 4.39
CA ASP A 594 12.72 0.67 3.10
C ASP A 594 14.19 0.74 2.69
N ARG A 595 15.02 1.36 3.53
CA ARG A 595 16.43 1.63 3.23
C ARG A 595 17.35 1.16 4.34
N VAL A 596 18.52 0.66 3.92
CA VAL A 596 19.57 0.23 4.83
C VAL A 596 20.86 0.98 4.55
N ARG A 597 21.72 1.06 5.56
CA ARG A 597 23.11 1.49 5.40
C ARG A 597 24.07 0.36 5.79
N ILE A 598 25.22 0.35 5.16
CA ILE A 598 26.30 -0.59 5.44
C ILE A 598 27.37 0.11 6.25
N GLU A 599 27.73 -0.48 7.36
CA GLU A 599 28.80 0.01 8.23
C GLU A 599 29.84 -1.08 8.46
N PHE A 600 31.10 -0.66 8.66
CA PHE A 600 32.25 -1.51 8.86
C PHE A 600 32.96 -1.18 10.20
N SER A 601 33.43 -2.24 10.86
CA SER A 601 34.30 -2.12 12.02
C SER A 601 35.53 -2.99 11.85
N SER A 602 36.70 -2.45 12.21
CA SER A 602 37.98 -3.19 12.27
C SER A 602 38.46 -3.47 13.69
N ASN A 603 37.66 -3.16 14.71
CA ASN A 603 38.05 -3.21 16.12
C ASN A 603 37.01 -3.89 16.99
N ASN A 604 36.55 -5.05 16.52
CA ASN A 604 35.58 -5.89 17.25
C ASN A 604 34.26 -5.19 17.58
N GLY A 605 33.78 -4.32 16.66
CA GLY A 605 32.51 -3.59 16.85
C GLY A 605 32.57 -2.38 17.78
N SER A 606 33.77 -2.00 18.25
CA SER A 606 33.90 -0.85 19.16
C SER A 606 33.62 0.49 18.49
N THR A 607 34.03 0.63 17.23
CA THR A 607 33.67 1.77 16.38
C THR A 607 33.23 1.32 15.00
N TRP A 608 32.38 2.12 14.35
CA TRP A 608 31.81 1.79 13.05
C TRP A 608 32.02 2.97 12.09
N SER A 609 32.43 2.68 10.88
CA SER A 609 32.53 3.61 9.78
C SER A 609 31.48 3.32 8.71
N LEU A 610 30.91 4.36 8.15
CA LEU A 610 29.90 4.24 7.08
C LEU A 610 30.60 3.83 5.77
N ILE A 611 30.14 2.75 5.16
CA ILE A 611 30.56 2.31 3.82
C ILE A 611 29.61 2.85 2.76
N ARG A 612 28.31 2.68 2.98
CA ARG A 612 27.28 3.13 2.05
C ARG A 612 25.98 3.41 2.78
N ASP A 613 25.29 4.48 2.37
CA ASP A 613 24.00 4.87 2.96
C ASP A 613 22.86 4.73 1.97
N SER A 614 21.64 4.62 2.54
CA SER A 614 20.34 4.73 1.85
C SER A 614 20.12 3.75 0.69
N LEU A 615 20.55 2.50 0.86
CA LEU A 615 20.36 1.43 -0.11
C LEU A 615 18.93 0.85 -0.03
N SER A 616 18.22 0.85 -1.15
CA SER A 616 16.93 0.15 -1.30
C SER A 616 17.09 -1.32 -1.73
N ASN A 617 18.20 -1.68 -2.36
CA ASN A 617 18.52 -3.02 -2.84
C ASN A 617 18.83 -3.98 -1.68
N THR A 618 18.91 -5.27 -1.99
CA THR A 618 19.28 -6.36 -1.06
C THR A 618 20.69 -6.93 -1.32
N THR A 619 21.46 -6.24 -2.14
CA THR A 619 22.86 -6.59 -2.44
C THR A 619 23.67 -5.33 -2.72
N PHE A 620 24.94 -5.36 -2.33
CA PHE A 620 25.90 -4.31 -2.66
C PHE A 620 27.31 -4.87 -2.66
N THR A 621 28.12 -4.55 -3.67
CA THR A 621 29.51 -4.93 -3.70
C THR A 621 30.34 -3.88 -2.95
N VAL A 622 30.98 -4.28 -1.88
CA VAL A 622 31.89 -3.44 -1.08
C VAL A 622 33.34 -3.64 -1.49
N ASP A 623 34.10 -2.58 -1.51
CA ASP A 623 35.56 -2.67 -1.54
C ASP A 623 36.03 -2.87 -0.09
N ILE A 624 36.82 -3.92 0.17
CA ILE A 624 37.38 -4.18 1.51
C ILE A 624 38.26 -3.01 1.93
N PRO A 625 38.05 -2.44 3.13
CA PRO A 625 38.85 -1.31 3.59
C PRO A 625 40.35 -1.62 3.69
N ASP A 626 41.17 -0.61 3.41
CA ASP A 626 42.63 -0.68 3.47
C ASP A 626 43.11 -0.64 4.94
N VAL A 627 42.89 -1.73 5.66
CA VAL A 627 43.21 -1.86 7.09
C VAL A 627 43.58 -3.31 7.42
N GLU A 628 44.66 -3.53 8.19
CA GLU A 628 44.98 -4.84 8.72
C GLU A 628 44.29 -5.06 10.06
N SER A 629 43.44 -6.08 10.13
CA SER A 629 42.77 -6.47 11.36
C SER A 629 42.24 -7.91 11.31
N LYS A 630 42.31 -8.58 12.45
CA LYS A 630 41.70 -9.92 12.65
C LYS A 630 40.27 -9.85 13.21
N ASN A 631 39.75 -8.62 13.48
CA ASN A 631 38.49 -8.39 14.19
C ASN A 631 37.54 -7.51 13.41
N CYS A 632 37.30 -7.89 12.15
CA CYS A 632 36.48 -7.13 11.24
C CYS A 632 35.04 -7.62 11.21
N PHE A 633 34.10 -6.66 11.05
CA PHE A 633 32.67 -6.90 10.85
C PHE A 633 32.08 -5.95 9.83
N PHE A 634 31.09 -6.40 9.10
CA PHE A 634 30.09 -5.58 8.46
C PHE A 634 28.77 -5.65 9.22
N ARG A 635 28.00 -4.57 9.20
CA ARG A 635 26.62 -4.61 9.63
C ARG A 635 25.72 -3.86 8.67
N ILE A 636 24.49 -4.34 8.56
CA ILE A 636 23.40 -3.72 7.83
C ILE A 636 22.47 -3.10 8.86
N VAL A 637 22.17 -1.81 8.72
CA VAL A 637 21.40 -1.04 9.69
C VAL A 637 20.22 -0.38 8.99
N ASP A 638 19.03 -0.46 9.59
CA ASP A 638 17.86 0.29 9.12
C ASP A 638 18.11 1.79 9.22
N VAL A 639 17.90 2.52 8.12
CA VAL A 639 18.13 3.96 8.07
C VAL A 639 17.08 4.72 8.87
N ALA A 640 15.82 4.27 8.85
CA ALA A 640 14.69 4.97 9.46
C ALA A 640 14.78 5.00 10.98
N THR A 641 15.13 3.88 11.60
CA THR A 641 15.14 3.76 13.06
C THR A 641 16.55 3.74 13.65
N GLY A 642 17.54 3.29 12.89
CA GLY A 642 18.90 3.04 13.36
C GLY A 642 19.03 1.93 14.39
N LYS A 643 17.93 1.27 14.76
CA LYS A 643 17.84 0.30 15.84
C LYS A 643 17.89 -1.14 15.36
N LEU A 644 17.37 -1.42 14.18
CA LEU A 644 17.39 -2.76 13.60
C LEU A 644 18.73 -2.98 12.90
N ILE A 645 19.48 -3.97 13.34
CA ILE A 645 20.86 -4.23 12.92
C ILE A 645 21.05 -5.72 12.67
N SER A 646 21.66 -6.07 11.53
CA SER A 646 22.20 -7.40 11.28
C SER A 646 23.71 -7.33 11.01
N GLN A 647 24.47 -8.09 11.76
CA GLN A 647 25.93 -8.08 11.75
C GLN A 647 26.47 -9.38 11.18
N SER A 648 27.59 -9.31 10.44
CA SER A 648 28.31 -10.47 9.94
C SER A 648 29.00 -11.26 11.06
N ALA A 649 29.41 -12.49 10.74
CA ALA A 649 30.44 -13.13 11.52
C ALA A 649 31.77 -12.37 11.41
N ILE A 650 32.67 -12.62 12.35
CA ILE A 650 34.03 -12.05 12.35
C ILE A 650 34.83 -12.55 11.14
N PHE A 651 35.61 -11.68 10.55
CA PHE A 651 36.51 -11.98 9.44
C PHE A 651 37.83 -11.21 9.59
N GLU A 652 38.82 -11.55 8.80
CA GLU A 652 40.15 -10.96 8.85
C GLU A 652 40.46 -10.19 7.55
N ILE A 653 41.15 -9.08 7.66
CA ILE A 653 41.75 -8.33 6.56
C ILE A 653 43.26 -8.26 6.79
N GLY A 654 44.02 -8.60 5.78
CA GLY A 654 45.48 -8.56 5.86
C GLY A 654 46.13 -8.29 4.50
N LYS A 655 47.44 -8.18 4.57
CA LYS A 655 48.24 -7.96 3.35
C LYS A 655 48.31 -9.27 2.56
N GLU A 656 48.08 -9.17 1.28
CA GLU A 656 48.14 -10.32 0.38
C GLU A 656 49.53 -10.92 0.35
N GLN A 657 49.60 -12.25 0.43
CA GLN A 657 50.85 -12.98 0.37
C GLN A 657 50.70 -14.14 -0.61
N LEU A 658 51.77 -14.36 -1.40
CA LEU A 658 51.81 -15.41 -2.41
C LEU A 658 53.20 -16.04 -2.39
N THR A 659 53.25 -17.37 -2.32
CA THR A 659 54.52 -18.14 -2.31
C THR A 659 54.37 -19.30 -3.30
N LEU A 660 55.30 -19.44 -4.22
CA LEU A 660 55.43 -20.61 -5.07
C LEU A 660 56.15 -21.70 -4.28
N LEU A 661 55.53 -22.88 -4.15
CA LEU A 661 56.04 -24.00 -3.37
C LEU A 661 56.72 -25.05 -4.25
N GLN A 662 56.06 -25.35 -5.40
CA GLN A 662 56.61 -26.27 -6.40
C GLN A 662 56.40 -25.67 -7.80
N PRO A 663 57.36 -25.80 -8.74
CA PRO A 663 58.68 -26.45 -8.55
C PRO A 663 59.54 -25.68 -7.56
N GLY A 664 60.49 -26.41 -6.94
CA GLY A 664 61.57 -25.81 -6.16
C GLY A 664 62.63 -25.19 -7.06
N ASN A 665 63.54 -24.43 -6.44
CA ASN A 665 64.69 -23.92 -7.17
C ASN A 665 65.61 -25.08 -7.56
N GLU A 666 66.09 -25.16 -8.83
CA GLU A 666 66.94 -26.18 -9.42
C GLU A 666 66.26 -27.56 -9.67
N ASP A 667 64.95 -27.64 -9.49
CA ASP A 667 64.20 -28.84 -9.87
C ASP A 667 64.36 -29.15 -11.38
N THR A 668 64.42 -30.48 -11.69
CA THR A 668 64.42 -30.94 -13.06
C THR A 668 63.06 -31.52 -13.47
N LEU A 669 62.38 -30.85 -14.44
CA LEU A 669 61.06 -31.25 -14.92
C LEU A 669 61.17 -32.04 -16.23
N CYS A 670 60.29 -33.04 -16.46
CA CYS A 670 60.27 -33.85 -17.65
C CYS A 670 59.40 -33.23 -18.74
N LEU A 671 59.96 -33.03 -19.91
CA LEU A 671 59.24 -32.59 -21.09
C LEU A 671 58.13 -33.61 -21.45
N GLY A 672 56.87 -33.10 -21.71
CA GLY A 672 55.74 -33.93 -22.08
C GLY A 672 55.06 -34.71 -20.96
N LYS A 673 55.59 -34.63 -19.73
CA LYS A 673 54.96 -35.22 -18.56
C LYS A 673 54.18 -34.17 -17.77
N PRO A 674 53.05 -34.54 -17.14
CA PRO A 674 52.33 -33.62 -16.25
C PRO A 674 53.18 -33.35 -15.01
N TYR A 675 53.25 -32.07 -14.64
CA TYR A 675 53.87 -31.62 -13.39
C TYR A 675 52.90 -30.81 -12.57
N THR A 676 52.82 -31.09 -11.27
CA THR A 676 51.93 -30.34 -10.38
C THR A 676 52.64 -29.11 -9.79
N ILE A 677 52.25 -27.94 -10.22
CA ILE A 677 52.70 -26.68 -9.67
C ILE A 677 51.86 -26.39 -8.42
N THR A 678 52.51 -26.05 -7.32
CA THR A 678 51.83 -25.73 -6.05
C THR A 678 52.26 -24.40 -5.50
N TRP A 679 51.32 -23.75 -4.85
CA TRP A 679 51.56 -22.45 -4.19
C TRP A 679 50.78 -22.36 -2.87
N SER A 680 51.19 -21.45 -2.01
CA SER A 680 50.42 -21.01 -0.86
C SER A 680 50.06 -19.55 -1.03
N GLN A 681 48.90 -19.19 -0.49
CA GLN A 681 48.44 -17.80 -0.45
C GLN A 681 47.86 -17.45 0.92
N SER A 682 47.83 -16.17 1.25
CA SER A 682 47.12 -15.63 2.38
C SER A 682 46.43 -14.31 1.96
N TYR A 683 45.21 -14.12 2.42
CA TYR A 683 44.41 -12.91 2.12
C TYR A 683 44.15 -12.70 0.61
N MET A 684 43.98 -13.76 -0.16
CA MET A 684 43.71 -13.73 -1.59
C MET A 684 42.48 -14.57 -1.95
N SER A 685 41.51 -14.74 -1.03
CA SER A 685 40.30 -15.53 -1.25
C SER A 685 39.49 -14.99 -2.46
N ASN A 686 38.94 -15.91 -3.26
CA ASN A 686 38.23 -15.60 -4.51
C ASN A 686 39.04 -14.84 -5.58
N SER A 687 40.36 -14.90 -5.48
CA SER A 687 41.26 -14.21 -6.39
C SER A 687 41.88 -15.20 -7.37
N LYS A 688 42.48 -14.67 -8.42
CA LYS A 688 43.23 -15.48 -9.41
C LYS A 688 44.71 -15.11 -9.43
N ILE A 689 45.51 -16.12 -9.70
CA ILE A 689 46.93 -15.94 -9.93
C ILE A 689 47.29 -16.34 -11.37
N PHE A 690 48.34 -15.77 -11.91
CA PHE A 690 49.02 -16.26 -13.10
C PHE A 690 50.24 -17.06 -12.70
N ILE A 691 50.45 -18.16 -13.40
CA ILE A 691 51.71 -18.89 -13.35
C ILE A 691 52.45 -18.51 -14.61
N GLU A 692 53.61 -17.90 -14.43
CA GLU A 692 54.42 -17.38 -15.52
C GLU A 692 55.79 -18.10 -15.58
N TYR A 693 56.26 -18.31 -16.80
CA TYR A 693 57.56 -18.90 -17.04
C TYR A 693 58.29 -18.14 -18.15
N ARG A 694 59.62 -18.20 -18.16
CA ARG A 694 60.45 -17.71 -19.25
C ARG A 694 61.75 -18.54 -19.36
N SER A 695 62.31 -18.65 -20.57
CA SER A 695 63.66 -19.23 -20.74
C SER A 695 64.70 -18.24 -20.19
N ILE A 696 65.77 -18.78 -19.62
CA ILE A 696 66.85 -17.93 -19.09
C ILE A 696 67.44 -17.07 -20.21
N GLY A 697 67.70 -15.79 -19.92
CA GLY A 697 68.17 -14.85 -20.92
C GLY A 697 67.06 -14.11 -21.69
N GLN A 698 65.77 -14.55 -21.57
CA GLN A 698 64.61 -13.83 -22.11
C GLN A 698 64.07 -12.84 -21.07
N THR A 699 63.58 -11.70 -21.56
CA THR A 699 62.96 -10.69 -20.71
C THR A 699 61.44 -10.84 -20.57
N THR A 700 60.81 -11.50 -21.54
CA THR A 700 59.34 -11.64 -21.61
C THR A 700 58.85 -12.87 -20.90
N TRP A 701 57.90 -12.70 -19.97
CA TRP A 701 57.24 -13.81 -19.30
C TRP A 701 56.06 -14.34 -20.14
N LYS A 702 55.90 -15.65 -20.18
CA LYS A 702 54.75 -16.34 -20.79
C LYS A 702 53.90 -16.90 -19.71
N ARG A 703 52.57 -16.81 -19.89
CA ARG A 703 51.54 -17.36 -18.96
C ARG A 703 51.20 -18.78 -19.36
N ILE A 704 51.05 -19.66 -18.37
CA ILE A 704 50.56 -21.02 -18.61
C ILE A 704 49.07 -20.99 -18.97
N SER A 705 48.30 -20.09 -18.39
CA SER A 705 46.89 -19.84 -18.70
C SER A 705 46.60 -18.34 -18.80
N LEU A 706 45.85 -17.93 -19.82
CA LEU A 706 45.43 -16.54 -19.99
C LEU A 706 44.34 -16.13 -18.98
N LEU A 707 43.53 -17.07 -18.50
CA LEU A 707 42.47 -16.81 -17.54
C LEU A 707 42.96 -16.78 -16.10
N GLY A 708 44.15 -17.32 -15.83
CA GLY A 708 44.70 -17.52 -14.49
C GLY A 708 44.10 -18.74 -13.79
N HIS A 709 44.55 -18.96 -12.59
CA HIS A 709 44.15 -20.08 -11.71
C HIS A 709 43.59 -19.51 -10.43
N ASP A 710 42.60 -20.18 -9.83
CA ASP A 710 42.06 -19.75 -8.53
C ASP A 710 43.15 -19.87 -7.46
N ALA A 711 43.39 -18.80 -6.74
CA ALA A 711 44.41 -18.74 -5.70
C ALA A 711 44.19 -19.81 -4.62
N ASP A 712 42.93 -20.10 -4.30
CA ASP A 712 42.52 -21.07 -3.28
C ASP A 712 42.74 -22.54 -3.73
N SER A 713 42.90 -22.82 -5.03
CA SER A 713 43.13 -24.19 -5.53
C SER A 713 44.45 -24.73 -5.09
N SER A 714 45.43 -23.89 -4.76
CA SER A 714 46.78 -24.20 -4.25
C SER A 714 47.59 -25.09 -5.16
N LYS A 715 47.08 -25.64 -6.23
CA LYS A 715 47.76 -26.55 -7.17
C LYS A 715 47.21 -26.46 -8.59
N PHE A 716 48.02 -26.73 -9.56
CA PHE A 716 47.67 -26.84 -10.96
C PHE A 716 48.56 -27.86 -11.67
N SER A 717 47.98 -28.84 -12.39
CA SER A 717 48.76 -29.82 -13.20
C SER A 717 48.99 -29.26 -14.60
N TRP A 718 50.25 -29.14 -14.98
CA TRP A 718 50.66 -28.61 -16.27
C TRP A 718 51.44 -29.67 -17.05
N THR A 719 50.99 -29.94 -18.27
CA THR A 719 51.73 -30.76 -19.24
C THR A 719 52.49 -29.85 -20.20
N MET A 720 53.78 -29.91 -20.21
CA MET A 720 54.68 -29.07 -20.96
C MET A 720 54.67 -29.45 -22.47
N SER A 721 53.74 -28.91 -23.23
CA SER A 721 53.61 -29.23 -24.66
C SER A 721 54.30 -28.24 -25.61
N ASN A 722 54.51 -26.99 -25.14
CA ASN A 722 55.01 -25.89 -25.99
C ASN A 722 56.30 -25.24 -25.44
N VAL A 723 57.12 -26.03 -24.82
CA VAL A 723 58.45 -25.66 -24.29
C VAL A 723 59.50 -26.60 -24.83
N THR A 724 60.73 -26.13 -24.91
CA THR A 724 61.86 -26.95 -25.29
C THR A 724 62.72 -27.30 -24.08
N ALA A 725 63.55 -28.34 -24.18
CA ALA A 725 64.49 -28.62 -23.08
C ALA A 725 65.44 -27.43 -22.88
N GLY A 726 65.76 -27.14 -21.60
CA GLY A 726 66.59 -26.00 -21.25
C GLY A 726 66.30 -25.44 -19.87
N THR A 727 66.95 -24.35 -19.54
CA THR A 727 66.79 -23.66 -18.23
C THR A 727 65.70 -22.59 -18.29
N TYR A 728 64.80 -22.63 -17.35
CA TYR A 728 63.66 -21.72 -17.25
C TYR A 728 63.56 -21.09 -15.88
N GLN A 729 62.91 -19.94 -15.84
CA GLN A 729 62.48 -19.32 -14.59
C GLN A 729 60.96 -19.40 -14.47
N PHE A 730 60.47 -19.66 -13.26
CA PHE A 730 59.04 -19.70 -12.89
C PHE A 730 58.76 -18.70 -11.80
N ARG A 731 57.55 -18.10 -11.84
CA ARG A 731 56.98 -17.29 -10.75
C ARG A 731 55.46 -17.38 -10.75
N THR A 732 54.88 -17.08 -9.66
CA THR A 732 53.44 -16.79 -9.57
C THR A 732 53.22 -15.31 -9.40
N VAL A 733 52.12 -14.77 -9.99
CA VAL A 733 51.82 -13.36 -10.02
C VAL A 733 50.35 -13.18 -9.67
N TYR A 734 50.04 -12.25 -8.78
CA TYR A 734 48.68 -11.91 -8.46
C TYR A 734 48.00 -11.18 -9.61
N ARG A 735 46.81 -11.62 -10.02
CA ARG A 735 46.15 -11.11 -11.22
C ARG A 735 45.67 -9.68 -11.05
N GLN A 736 45.12 -9.32 -9.88
CA GLN A 736 44.60 -8.01 -9.57
C GLN A 736 45.71 -6.97 -9.35
N ASP A 737 46.83 -7.38 -8.80
CA ASP A 737 48.01 -6.54 -8.62
C ASP A 737 49.27 -7.29 -9.10
N THR A 738 49.67 -7.03 -10.31
CA THR A 738 50.81 -7.69 -10.91
C THR A 738 52.18 -7.31 -10.32
N SER A 739 52.20 -6.30 -9.44
CA SER A 739 53.40 -5.98 -8.65
C SER A 739 53.69 -7.03 -7.58
N LEU A 740 52.61 -7.70 -7.10
CA LEU A 740 52.72 -8.82 -6.18
C LEU A 740 53.06 -10.11 -6.96
N SER A 741 54.33 -10.47 -6.94
CA SER A 741 54.83 -11.72 -7.57
C SER A 741 55.85 -12.39 -6.67
N THR A 742 55.93 -13.72 -6.76
CA THR A 742 57.01 -14.45 -6.09
C THR A 742 58.36 -14.17 -6.75
N GLN A 743 59.46 -14.33 -5.99
CA GLN A 743 60.79 -14.29 -6.60
C GLN A 743 60.86 -15.44 -7.62
N PRO A 744 61.48 -15.18 -8.78
CA PRO A 744 61.65 -16.23 -9.78
C PRO A 744 62.56 -17.35 -9.28
N ILE A 745 62.11 -18.56 -9.42
CA ILE A 745 62.94 -19.75 -9.22
C ILE A 745 63.45 -20.30 -10.55
N THR A 746 64.60 -20.92 -10.56
CA THR A 746 65.20 -21.54 -11.74
C THR A 746 64.93 -23.05 -11.76
N VAL A 747 64.48 -23.58 -12.88
CA VAL A 747 64.21 -25.02 -13.08
C VAL A 747 64.85 -25.49 -14.39
N TYR A 748 65.19 -26.78 -14.49
CA TYR A 748 65.71 -27.40 -15.68
C TYR A 748 64.63 -28.25 -16.32
N ILE A 749 64.34 -28.08 -17.60
CA ILE A 749 63.44 -28.96 -18.36
C ILE A 749 64.27 -29.92 -19.20
N SER A 750 64.20 -31.23 -18.94
CA SER A 750 64.94 -32.27 -19.58
C SER A 750 64.08 -33.04 -20.59
N SER A 751 64.65 -33.41 -21.70
CA SER A 751 64.03 -34.27 -22.71
C SER A 751 64.45 -35.74 -22.60
N ASP A 752 65.41 -36.07 -21.75
CA ASP A 752 66.05 -37.39 -21.73
C ASP A 752 65.44 -38.46 -20.80
N GLY A 753 64.33 -38.07 -20.13
CA GLY A 753 63.63 -38.96 -19.19
C GLY A 753 64.32 -39.24 -17.83
N SER A 754 65.50 -38.60 -17.61
CA SER A 754 66.30 -38.78 -16.36
C SER A 754 65.86 -37.81 -15.25
N CYS A 755 64.75 -37.18 -15.40
CA CYS A 755 64.16 -36.22 -14.50
C CYS A 755 63.62 -36.98 -13.26
N ALA A 756 63.95 -36.49 -12.11
CA ALA A 756 63.34 -36.95 -10.87
C ALA A 756 61.78 -36.78 -10.99
N THR A 757 61.08 -37.87 -10.92
CA THR A 757 59.70 -37.82 -10.61
C THR A 757 59.61 -37.10 -9.28
N ALA A 758 59.07 -35.86 -9.29
CA ALA A 758 58.62 -35.25 -8.04
C ALA A 758 57.84 -36.33 -7.33
N THR A 759 58.29 -36.72 -6.18
CA THR A 759 57.56 -37.64 -5.32
C THR A 759 56.17 -37.02 -5.15
N SER A 760 55.24 -37.50 -5.96
CA SER A 760 53.82 -37.29 -5.69
C SER A 760 53.65 -37.81 -4.28
N ILE A 761 53.28 -36.94 -3.37
CA ILE A 761 52.66 -37.38 -2.12
C ILE A 761 51.51 -38.24 -2.61
N ASN A 762 51.65 -39.56 -2.37
CA ASN A 762 50.65 -40.52 -2.81
C ASN A 762 49.36 -40.19 -2.10
N GLU A 763 48.35 -39.61 -2.79
CA GLU A 763 47.02 -39.38 -2.22
C GLU A 763 46.40 -40.69 -1.69
N ALA A 764 46.96 -41.83 -2.03
CA ALA A 764 46.59 -43.14 -1.50
C ALA A 764 46.97 -43.37 -0.03
N GLU A 765 47.84 -42.55 0.58
CA GLU A 765 48.17 -42.66 2.00
C GLU A 765 47.32 -41.74 2.90
N LEU A 766 46.44 -40.91 2.37
CA LEU A 766 45.64 -39.98 3.16
C LEU A 766 44.32 -40.56 3.69
N SER A 767 43.87 -41.72 3.27
CA SER A 767 42.69 -42.38 3.81
C SER A 767 43.03 -43.71 4.46
N SER A 768 43.71 -43.67 5.59
CA SER A 768 44.08 -44.87 6.33
C SER A 768 42.93 -45.46 7.17
N PHE A 769 41.81 -44.79 7.30
CA PHE A 769 40.61 -45.29 7.95
C PHE A 769 39.35 -44.63 7.38
N SER A 770 38.23 -45.29 7.53
CA SER A 770 36.90 -44.77 7.19
C SER A 770 36.00 -44.63 8.42
N ILE A 771 35.07 -43.71 8.36
CA ILE A 771 34.10 -43.43 9.44
C ILE A 771 32.70 -43.62 8.88
N TYR A 772 31.86 -44.42 9.55
CA TYR A 772 30.46 -44.57 9.19
C TYR A 772 29.58 -44.92 10.38
N PRO A 773 28.32 -44.51 10.39
CA PRO A 773 27.77 -43.52 9.49
C PRO A 773 28.37 -42.13 9.68
N ASN A 774 28.43 -41.35 8.60
CA ASN A 774 28.82 -39.94 8.66
C ASN A 774 27.88 -39.18 7.71
N PRO A 775 26.93 -38.39 8.21
CA PRO A 775 26.72 -38.01 9.64
C PRO A 775 26.35 -39.18 10.56
N THR A 776 26.74 -39.06 11.82
CA THR A 776 26.40 -40.00 12.89
C THR A 776 25.48 -39.37 13.94
N SER A 777 24.66 -40.18 14.61
CA SER A 777 23.84 -39.71 15.73
C SER A 777 24.45 -40.02 17.11
N ASP A 778 24.70 -41.26 17.41
CA ASP A 778 25.11 -41.74 18.74
C ASP A 778 26.41 -42.56 18.76
N ILE A 779 26.61 -43.40 17.75
CA ILE A 779 27.74 -44.28 17.61
C ILE A 779 28.30 -44.15 16.20
N MET A 780 29.61 -44.02 16.08
CA MET A 780 30.31 -44.09 14.81
C MET A 780 31.33 -45.25 14.86
N LYS A 781 31.48 -45.92 13.75
CA LYS A 781 32.49 -46.94 13.55
C LYS A 781 33.70 -46.37 12.82
N VAL A 782 34.87 -46.61 13.36
CA VAL A 782 36.16 -46.29 12.73
C VAL A 782 36.75 -47.57 12.19
N LEU A 783 36.88 -47.70 10.88
CA LEU A 783 37.39 -48.89 10.18
C LEU A 783 38.74 -48.58 9.51
N PRO A 784 39.83 -49.20 9.89
CA PRO A 784 41.11 -49.04 9.20
C PRO A 784 41.06 -49.52 7.75
N SER A 785 41.69 -48.80 6.83
CA SER A 785 41.79 -49.21 5.41
C SER A 785 43.01 -50.10 5.16
N HIS A 786 44.01 -50.02 6.02
CA HIS A 786 45.25 -50.81 6.03
C HIS A 786 45.70 -50.97 7.48
N GLU A 787 46.71 -51.79 7.69
CA GLU A 787 47.30 -52.08 9.02
C GLU A 787 47.79 -50.75 9.67
N ILE A 788 47.00 -50.20 10.55
CA ILE A 788 47.33 -49.08 11.45
C ILE A 788 47.92 -49.76 12.70
N CYS A 789 48.68 -49.02 13.51
CA CYS A 789 49.20 -49.60 14.79
C CYS A 789 48.04 -50.23 15.59
N ALA A 790 48.30 -51.32 16.25
CA ALA A 790 47.29 -52.11 16.97
C ALA A 790 46.65 -51.34 18.13
N THR A 791 47.30 -50.33 18.65
CA THR A 791 46.80 -49.51 19.78
C THR A 791 47.06 -48.01 19.56
N PRO A 792 46.28 -47.30 18.66
CA PRO A 792 46.43 -45.90 18.51
C PRO A 792 45.81 -45.13 19.68
N SER A 793 46.28 -43.91 19.94
CA SER A 793 45.45 -42.95 20.70
C SER A 793 44.49 -42.26 19.75
N ILE A 794 43.21 -42.14 20.17
CA ILE A 794 42.14 -41.55 19.40
C ILE A 794 41.75 -40.22 20.05
N ILE A 795 41.79 -39.15 19.31
CA ILE A 795 41.40 -37.82 19.78
C ILE A 795 40.26 -37.31 18.91
N ILE A 796 39.14 -36.90 19.52
CA ILE A 796 38.09 -36.17 18.85
C ILE A 796 38.13 -34.71 19.33
N ALA A 797 38.26 -33.79 18.40
CA ALA A 797 38.29 -32.36 18.65
C ALA A 797 37.18 -31.63 17.89
N ASP A 798 36.68 -30.54 18.44
CA ASP A 798 35.75 -29.64 17.75
C ASP A 798 36.47 -28.75 16.70
N ASN A 799 35.72 -27.97 15.94
CA ASN A 799 36.27 -27.07 14.92
C ASN A 799 37.23 -26.00 15.48
N ALA A 800 37.23 -25.77 16.79
CA ALA A 800 38.15 -24.86 17.47
C ALA A 800 39.41 -25.56 17.99
N GLY A 801 39.54 -26.85 17.73
CA GLY A 801 40.66 -27.67 18.18
C GLY A 801 40.60 -28.09 19.64
N ARG A 802 39.46 -27.91 20.33
CA ARG A 802 39.29 -28.35 21.72
C ARG A 802 39.04 -29.85 21.73
N ILE A 803 39.79 -30.58 22.56
CA ILE A 803 39.62 -32.02 22.70
C ILE A 803 38.31 -32.29 23.44
N MET A 804 37.43 -33.02 22.78
CA MET A 804 36.11 -33.40 23.26
C MET A 804 36.06 -34.83 23.78
N LEU A 805 36.90 -35.70 23.23
CA LEU A 805 37.05 -37.08 23.65
C LEU A 805 38.49 -37.52 23.37
N GLU A 806 39.10 -38.21 24.30
CA GLU A 806 40.43 -38.83 24.14
C GLU A 806 40.34 -40.27 24.64
N LEU A 807 40.82 -41.20 23.79
CA LEU A 807 40.94 -42.62 24.12
C LEU A 807 42.41 -43.03 23.92
N LEU A 808 43.07 -43.45 24.99
CA LEU A 808 44.45 -43.83 24.96
C LEU A 808 44.57 -45.35 24.82
N ASP A 809 45.60 -45.82 24.12
CA ASP A 809 45.99 -47.27 23.94
C ASP A 809 44.77 -48.14 23.52
N THR A 810 43.94 -47.60 22.59
CA THR A 810 42.69 -48.22 22.22
C THR A 810 42.96 -49.27 21.12
N TYR A 811 42.59 -50.53 21.40
CA TYR A 811 42.73 -51.62 20.39
C TYR A 811 41.66 -51.43 19.29
N ILE A 812 42.15 -51.36 18.02
CA ILE A 812 41.28 -51.33 16.83
C ILE A 812 41.43 -52.63 16.09
N ASP A 813 40.36 -53.42 15.97
CA ASP A 813 40.30 -54.58 15.16
C ASP A 813 40.50 -54.30 13.66
N ALA A 814 41.47 -54.93 13.01
CA ALA A 814 41.77 -54.62 11.60
C ALA A 814 40.61 -54.95 10.62
N MET A 815 39.70 -55.87 10.97
CA MET A 815 38.61 -56.31 10.13
C MET A 815 37.26 -55.65 10.56
N ASN A 816 37.07 -55.50 11.88
CA ASN A 816 35.80 -55.03 12.43
C ASN A 816 35.80 -53.55 12.89
N GLY A 817 36.99 -52.94 12.95
CA GLY A 817 37.14 -51.58 13.43
C GLY A 817 36.83 -51.43 14.93
N ILE A 818 36.51 -50.22 15.31
CA ILE A 818 36.05 -49.88 16.67
C ILE A 818 34.80 -49.01 16.62
N ASP A 819 33.86 -49.25 17.50
CA ASP A 819 32.68 -48.41 17.71
C ASP A 819 32.97 -47.36 18.78
N ILE A 820 32.81 -46.08 18.43
CA ILE A 820 33.03 -44.96 19.33
C ILE A 820 31.68 -44.28 19.60
N SER A 821 31.33 -44.22 20.90
CA SER A 821 30.12 -43.47 21.28
C SER A 821 30.37 -41.98 21.28
N VAL A 822 29.60 -41.25 20.51
CA VAL A 822 29.59 -39.78 20.43
C VAL A 822 28.31 -39.18 20.99
N LYS A 823 27.53 -40.00 21.71
CA LYS A 823 26.20 -39.63 22.24
C LYS A 823 26.24 -38.38 23.14
N ASN A 824 27.33 -38.19 23.86
CA ASN A 824 27.50 -37.06 24.79
C ASN A 824 28.13 -35.82 24.15
N LEU A 825 28.47 -35.85 22.86
CA LEU A 825 29.01 -34.70 22.15
C LEU A 825 27.84 -33.88 21.52
N PRO A 826 27.90 -32.54 21.54
CA PRO A 826 26.92 -31.71 20.88
C PRO A 826 26.76 -31.97 19.37
N ILE A 827 25.64 -31.60 18.77
CA ILE A 827 25.47 -31.61 17.32
C ILE A 827 26.49 -30.62 16.71
N GLY A 828 27.21 -31.06 15.66
CA GLY A 828 28.24 -30.24 15.05
C GLY A 828 29.25 -31.06 14.24
N SER A 829 30.24 -30.38 13.68
CA SER A 829 31.34 -30.99 12.95
C SER A 829 32.57 -31.14 13.84
N TYR A 830 33.24 -32.27 13.73
CA TYR A 830 34.35 -32.67 14.55
C TYR A 830 35.47 -33.26 13.69
N PHE A 831 36.68 -33.33 14.23
CA PHE A 831 37.80 -34.05 13.68
C PHE A 831 38.16 -35.21 14.61
N ILE A 832 38.33 -36.40 14.04
CA ILE A 832 38.92 -37.55 14.71
C ILE A 832 40.34 -37.72 14.23
N THR A 833 41.26 -37.90 15.17
CA THR A 833 42.66 -38.10 14.92
C THR A 833 43.09 -39.42 15.58
N LEU A 834 43.73 -40.27 14.79
CA LEU A 834 44.41 -41.50 15.25
C LEU A 834 45.92 -41.24 15.28
N ASN A 835 46.54 -41.34 16.45
CA ASN A 835 47.97 -41.19 16.59
C ASN A 835 48.62 -42.57 16.80
N CYS A 836 49.53 -42.91 15.93
CA CYS A 836 50.25 -44.15 15.90
C CYS A 836 51.79 -43.91 15.89
N ASN A 837 52.44 -43.98 17.01
CA ASN A 837 53.87 -43.66 17.12
C ASN A 837 54.20 -42.31 16.47
N ASP A 838 54.94 -42.31 15.39
CA ASP A 838 55.28 -41.06 14.64
C ASP A 838 54.30 -40.70 13.51
N ARG A 839 53.17 -41.43 13.37
CA ARG A 839 52.16 -41.18 12.31
C ARG A 839 50.86 -40.64 12.93
N ARG A 840 50.32 -39.67 12.29
CA ARG A 840 49.03 -39.06 12.68
C ARG A 840 48.07 -39.03 11.47
N PHE A 841 46.84 -39.56 11.67
CA PHE A 841 45.78 -39.64 10.66
C PHE A 841 44.57 -38.88 11.17
N THR A 842 44.06 -37.93 10.39
CA THR A 842 42.94 -37.09 10.81
C THR A 842 41.84 -37.07 9.76
N GLN A 843 40.59 -37.24 10.14
CA GLN A 843 39.42 -37.16 9.30
C GLN A 843 38.29 -36.39 9.98
N SER A 844 37.48 -35.67 9.19
CA SER A 844 36.31 -34.95 9.71
C SER A 844 35.04 -35.79 9.68
N PHE A 845 34.16 -35.58 10.66
CA PHE A 845 32.82 -36.16 10.69
C PHE A 845 31.83 -35.21 11.32
N THR A 846 30.54 -35.50 11.10
CA THR A 846 29.46 -34.66 11.59
C THR A 846 28.50 -35.44 12.50
N ILE A 847 28.11 -34.84 13.62
CA ILE A 847 27.06 -35.37 14.50
C ILE A 847 25.78 -34.66 14.17
N GLN A 848 24.75 -35.46 13.83
CA GLN A 848 23.40 -34.98 13.49
C GLN A 848 22.38 -35.85 14.21
N ARG A 849 21.47 -35.24 14.99
CA ARG A 849 20.44 -35.96 15.75
C ARG A 849 19.06 -35.44 15.36
#